data_5d46ced5bef583ebb42932fcc43f03c2
#
_entry.id   5d46ced5bef583ebb42932fcc43f03c2
#
_cell.length_a   1.000
_cell.length_b   1.000
_cell.length_c   1.000
_cell.angle_alpha   90.00
_cell.angle_beta   90.00
_cell.angle_gamma   90.00
#
_symmetry.space_group_name_H-M   'P 1'
#
loop_
_entity.id
_entity.type
_entity.pdbx_description
1 polymer ?
#
loop_
_entity_poly.entity_id
_entity_poly.type
_entity_poly.pdbx_seq_one_letter_code
_entity_poly.pdbx_strand_id
1 'polypeptide(L)'
;MSSRRIASLAGLAIGMLGNTGFAEDQPHTLELESVNVTSDYQFETATSPVQGYRATRSATATKTDTAIKDIAQSISVVPASVLKDLGSNSVDRALDFAGGVSKQNNFGGLTLYEYSIRGFTTSEFYKDGFSANRGYPATPDAANIERIEVLKGPAASLYGRGDPGGTVNIVTKKPQREAFTTLQTSAGSWDRYRTALDVNTPLDEDGNLLSRVNLAVEDNNSFRDHVESKRVFVAPSFSWQLNPDTHLLVETEFVRHTSTFDRGVVAPNNKWSGVSRSTFLGEPDDDIDNDNNMVQFALDHQLNDIWSLRLASHYKQGEMSGYASESRPLSADGRTVNRRYRERDNNWHDSITQLELRGRFEGMGLEHEVLIGTEYENYRKNERVTNIAPVAGTTYAIDLYHPVYGQPKPNGARSGTDFFEHVESRALNLQDQIVFTDRLRGMVGARFEHFDQQIDDYTTNRTSGQRQDAFTQRAGLLYQLTPQVSLFTNVSTSFKPNNGLDASGNTFDPEEGIGYEAGIKGELFDDRLSTTLSAFHIEKENVLALDPSTDTNRAVGKARSQGFDLQFTGQVTEAVRVIGAFAYIDAEVTKGDRTIPTGSRILGVAKHSGSLLGVYEFQEGVLRGSDVGAAYTYVGDRSGESGTRFELPAYQTVDLLAHYKASDNVTVGLNLNNIFDEKYYERSFSNYWVAPGEPRNFTVSLTLNL
;
A
#
# COMPACT_ATOMS: atom_id res chain seq x y z
N MET A 1 17.24 -36.87 -5.06
CA MET A 1 18.63 -37.10 -5.51
C MET A 1 18.92 -36.11 -6.59
N SER A 2 19.64 -35.10 -6.28
CA SER A 2 20.78 -34.51 -6.98
C SER A 2 21.03 -33.11 -6.41
N SER A 3 21.88 -33.07 -5.42
CA SER A 3 22.59 -31.89 -4.98
C SER A 3 23.66 -31.53 -5.99
N ARG A 4 23.75 -30.26 -6.38
CA ARG A 4 24.95 -29.50 -6.78
C ARG A 4 24.57 -28.38 -7.76
N ARG A 5 24.63 -27.15 -7.22
CA ARG A 5 25.24 -25.97 -7.85
C ARG A 5 24.84 -24.71 -7.10
N ILE A 6 25.54 -24.48 -5.99
CA ILE A 6 25.70 -23.15 -5.39
C ILE A 6 27.20 -23.01 -5.21
N ALA A 7 27.88 -22.41 -6.13
CA ALA A 7 29.18 -21.78 -6.00
C ALA A 7 29.52 -21.13 -7.34
N SER A 8 29.51 -19.82 -7.37
CA SER A 8 30.28 -18.97 -8.27
C SER A 8 29.52 -17.69 -8.57
N LEU A 9 29.72 -16.67 -7.74
CA LEU A 9 29.53 -15.25 -8.07
C LEU A 9 29.89 -14.38 -6.84
N ALA A 10 31.07 -14.67 -6.25
CA ALA A 10 31.74 -13.77 -5.33
C ALA A 10 33.19 -13.63 -5.76
N GLY A 11 33.42 -12.85 -6.78
CA GLY A 11 34.78 -12.66 -7.28
C GLY A 11 34.85 -11.81 -8.52
N LEU A 12 34.44 -10.54 -8.43
CA LEU A 12 34.88 -9.51 -9.42
C LEU A 12 34.46 -8.11 -8.96
N ALA A 13 35.10 -7.58 -7.93
CA ALA A 13 35.08 -6.14 -7.65
C ALA A 13 36.20 -5.72 -6.67
N ILE A 14 37.41 -6.28 -6.81
CA ILE A 14 38.58 -5.76 -6.11
C ILE A 14 39.71 -5.70 -7.14
N GLY A 15 39.90 -4.55 -7.71
CA GLY A 15 41.05 -4.32 -8.58
C GLY A 15 40.93 -3.06 -9.42
N MET A 16 40.97 -1.88 -8.78
CA MET A 16 41.44 -0.60 -9.36
C MET A 16 41.37 0.49 -8.29
N LEU A 17 42.38 0.50 -7.42
CA LEU A 17 42.79 1.70 -6.69
C LEU A 17 44.31 1.83 -6.88
N GLY A 18 44.67 2.50 -7.96
CA GLY A 18 46.01 2.95 -8.23
C GLY A 18 46.36 4.16 -7.35
N ASN A 19 47.45 4.07 -6.66
CA ASN A 19 48.11 5.11 -5.90
C ASN A 19 48.39 6.36 -6.76
N THR A 20 47.81 7.50 -6.38
CA THR A 20 48.34 8.82 -6.74
C THR A 20 48.43 9.63 -5.47
N GLY A 21 49.68 9.86 -5.05
CA GLY A 21 50.00 10.71 -3.91
C GLY A 21 49.62 12.17 -4.20
N PHE A 22 48.94 12.78 -3.25
CA PHE A 22 48.70 14.21 -3.17
C PHE A 22 49.15 14.73 -1.80
N ALA A 23 49.66 15.96 -1.86
CA ALA A 23 50.28 16.68 -0.78
C ALA A 23 49.35 16.92 0.41
N GLU A 24 49.94 16.88 1.61
CA GLU A 24 49.37 17.27 2.89
C GLU A 24 48.87 18.72 2.85
N ASP A 25 47.59 18.93 2.90
CA ASP A 25 46.95 20.08 3.49
C ASP A 25 46.11 19.60 4.68
N GLN A 26 46.30 20.26 5.83
CA GLN A 26 45.72 19.86 7.09
C GLN A 26 44.16 19.89 7.02
N PRO A 27 43.46 18.81 7.34
CA PRO A 27 42.04 18.86 7.41
C PRO A 27 41.60 19.60 8.68
N HIS A 28 40.75 20.62 8.53
CA HIS A 28 39.90 21.07 9.60
C HIS A 28 38.96 19.88 9.95
N THR A 29 39.30 19.15 10.98
CA THR A 29 38.42 18.22 11.63
C THR A 29 37.24 19.02 12.19
N LEU A 30 36.09 18.94 11.53
CA LEU A 30 34.82 19.12 12.22
C LEU A 30 34.73 17.94 13.20
N GLU A 31 35.11 18.19 14.46
CA GLU A 31 34.71 17.31 15.55
C GLU A 31 33.18 17.29 15.56
N LEU A 32 32.60 16.25 14.97
CA LEU A 32 31.27 15.83 15.36
C LEU A 32 31.39 15.46 16.84
N GLU A 33 30.80 16.33 17.68
CA GLU A 33 30.60 15.99 19.09
C GLU A 33 30.05 14.56 19.11
N SER A 34 30.77 13.68 19.78
CA SER A 34 30.23 12.36 20.15
C SER A 34 28.95 12.67 20.92
N VAL A 35 27.79 12.39 20.30
CA VAL A 35 26.52 12.53 20.97
C VAL A 35 26.50 11.49 22.08
N ASN A 36 26.95 11.88 23.25
CA ASN A 36 26.66 11.16 24.48
C ASN A 36 25.15 11.18 24.63
N VAL A 37 24.49 10.10 24.27
CA VAL A 37 23.06 9.87 24.48
C VAL A 37 22.83 9.75 26.00
N THR A 38 22.74 10.87 26.67
CA THR A 38 22.25 11.01 28.03
C THR A 38 21.20 12.10 28.06
N SER A 39 20.14 11.93 27.30
CA SER A 39 18.83 12.57 27.53
C SER A 39 17.78 11.87 26.68
N ASP A 40 16.58 11.69 27.21
CA ASP A 40 15.41 11.00 26.67
C ASP A 40 14.81 11.59 25.38
N TYR A 41 15.58 12.27 24.55
CA TYR A 41 15.18 12.69 23.22
C TYR A 41 15.65 11.66 22.18
N GLN A 42 14.83 10.67 21.90
CA GLN A 42 15.00 9.85 20.71
C GLN A 42 14.75 10.74 19.47
N PHE A 43 15.81 10.95 18.68
CA PHE A 43 15.67 11.62 17.41
C PHE A 43 14.76 10.78 16.51
N GLU A 44 13.70 11.38 15.94
CA GLU A 44 12.85 10.70 14.99
C GLU A 44 13.67 10.26 13.77
N THR A 45 13.49 9.01 13.36
CA THR A 45 14.06 8.43 12.14
C THR A 45 12.93 8.00 11.20
N ALA A 46 13.30 7.65 9.96
CA ALA A 46 12.34 7.12 9.00
C ALA A 46 11.63 5.83 9.43
N THR A 47 12.03 5.18 10.52
CA THR A 47 11.45 3.92 11.03
C THR A 47 11.08 3.95 12.51
N SER A 48 11.40 5.03 13.23
CA SER A 48 11.03 5.18 14.64
C SER A 48 9.53 5.45 14.82
N PRO A 49 8.97 5.22 16.02
CA PRO A 49 7.61 5.60 16.35
C PRO A 49 7.32 7.08 16.10
N VAL A 50 6.14 7.37 15.55
CA VAL A 50 5.67 8.74 15.30
C VAL A 50 4.90 9.24 16.51
N GLN A 51 5.35 10.37 17.07
CA GLN A 51 4.64 11.05 18.16
C GLN A 51 3.45 11.84 17.60
N GLY A 52 2.23 11.55 18.07
CA GLY A 52 1.01 12.18 17.56
C GLY A 52 0.70 11.82 16.09
N TYR A 53 0.40 12.84 15.25
CA TYR A 53 0.01 12.63 13.85
C TYR A 53 1.08 13.06 12.85
N ARG A 54 2.13 13.75 13.28
CA ARG A 54 3.13 14.33 12.39
C ARG A 54 4.40 13.50 12.35
N ALA A 55 4.69 12.89 11.22
CA ALA A 55 6.01 12.36 10.90
C ALA A 55 6.89 13.44 10.28
N THR A 56 8.15 13.52 10.69
CA THR A 56 9.11 14.50 10.17
C THR A 56 10.09 13.92 9.17
N ARG A 57 10.23 12.58 9.16
CA ARG A 57 11.21 11.87 8.33
C ARG A 57 10.58 10.68 7.61
N SER A 58 11.14 10.35 6.43
CA SER A 58 10.73 9.20 5.63
C SER A 58 11.91 8.70 4.79
N ALA A 59 11.92 7.38 4.53
CA ALA A 59 12.84 6.77 3.57
C ALA A 59 12.12 6.37 2.26
N THR A 60 10.80 6.45 2.18
CA THR A 60 10.03 5.97 1.03
C THR A 60 10.34 6.73 -0.26
N ALA A 61 10.61 8.03 -0.17
CA ALA A 61 10.90 8.83 -1.37
C ALA A 61 12.37 8.84 -1.80
N THR A 62 13.30 8.36 -0.95
CA THR A 62 14.74 8.51 -1.18
C THR A 62 15.53 7.24 -0.89
N LYS A 63 14.92 6.21 -0.27
CA LYS A 63 15.59 5.04 0.30
C LYS A 63 16.68 5.38 1.34
N THR A 64 16.73 6.64 1.76
CA THR A 64 17.59 7.15 2.84
C THR A 64 16.72 7.84 3.87
N ASP A 65 17.20 7.95 5.10
CA ASP A 65 16.48 8.66 6.16
C ASP A 65 16.52 10.17 5.91
N THR A 66 15.48 10.72 5.30
CA THR A 66 15.42 12.10 4.83
C THR A 66 14.28 12.86 5.49
N ALA A 67 14.53 14.11 5.89
CA ALA A 67 13.48 15.01 6.40
C ALA A 67 12.41 15.25 5.31
N ILE A 68 11.13 15.06 5.64
CA ILE A 68 10.03 15.19 4.67
C ILE A 68 9.99 16.59 4.04
N LYS A 69 10.34 17.63 4.79
CA LYS A 69 10.42 19.01 4.29
C LYS A 69 11.49 19.21 3.21
N ASP A 70 12.51 18.34 3.16
CA ASP A 70 13.65 18.43 2.23
C ASP A 70 13.47 17.52 0.99
N ILE A 71 12.40 16.74 0.93
CA ILE A 71 12.08 15.85 -0.20
C ILE A 71 11.39 16.65 -1.31
N ALA A 72 11.95 16.64 -2.52
CA ALA A 72 11.40 17.35 -3.69
C ALA A 72 10.23 16.59 -4.37
N GLN A 73 9.37 15.93 -3.59
CA GLN A 73 8.21 15.15 -4.06
C GLN A 73 7.15 15.11 -2.97
N SER A 74 5.86 14.97 -3.33
CA SER A 74 4.79 14.78 -2.36
C SER A 74 4.84 13.39 -1.76
N ILE A 75 4.82 13.35 -0.44
CA ILE A 75 4.65 12.13 0.34
C ILE A 75 3.63 12.39 1.44
N SER A 76 2.69 11.47 1.59
CA SER A 76 1.70 11.47 2.65
C SER A 76 2.08 10.41 3.69
N VAL A 77 2.07 10.78 4.96
CA VAL A 77 2.31 9.84 6.06
C VAL A 77 1.09 9.79 6.96
N VAL A 78 0.58 8.59 7.19
CA VAL A 78 -0.52 8.31 8.12
C VAL A 78 0.01 7.40 9.22
N PRO A 79 0.28 7.94 10.43
CA PRO A 79 0.79 7.17 11.56
C PRO A 79 -0.21 6.17 12.15
N ALA A 80 0.27 5.17 12.88
CA ALA A 80 -0.53 4.20 13.61
C ALA A 80 -1.51 4.83 14.61
N SER A 81 -1.16 6.00 15.17
CA SER A 81 -2.05 6.77 16.05
C SER A 81 -3.37 7.16 15.39
N VAL A 82 -3.36 7.45 14.07
CA VAL A 82 -4.58 7.73 13.30
C VAL A 82 -5.47 6.49 13.21
N LEU A 83 -4.88 5.32 12.92
CA LEU A 83 -5.62 4.03 12.90
C LEU A 83 -6.22 3.73 14.29
N LYS A 84 -5.43 3.95 15.34
CA LYS A 84 -5.87 3.75 16.73
C LYS A 84 -7.07 4.65 17.07
N ASP A 85 -6.98 5.94 16.77
CA ASP A 85 -8.05 6.91 17.06
C ASP A 85 -9.32 6.59 16.25
N LEU A 86 -9.18 6.18 15.00
CA LEU A 86 -10.31 5.73 14.17
C LEU A 86 -10.90 4.37 14.60
N GLY A 87 -10.26 3.65 15.54
CA GLY A 87 -10.64 2.30 15.91
C GLY A 87 -10.57 1.31 14.73
N SER A 88 -9.65 1.55 13.78
CA SER A 88 -9.57 0.80 12.53
C SER A 88 -8.39 -0.16 12.51
N ASN A 89 -8.66 -1.38 12.07
CA ASN A 89 -7.64 -2.42 11.85
C ASN A 89 -7.18 -2.50 10.38
N SER A 90 -7.75 -1.65 9.50
CA SER A 90 -7.60 -1.72 8.06
C SER A 90 -6.78 -0.55 7.51
N VAL A 91 -5.84 -0.85 6.61
CA VAL A 91 -5.11 0.14 5.80
C VAL A 91 -6.07 0.97 4.94
N ASP A 92 -7.17 0.41 4.46
CA ASP A 92 -8.20 1.09 3.68
C ASP A 92 -8.67 2.39 4.32
N ARG A 93 -8.86 2.37 5.63
CA ARG A 93 -9.35 3.53 6.39
C ARG A 93 -8.29 4.62 6.54
N ALA A 94 -7.03 4.22 6.73
CA ALA A 94 -5.91 5.16 6.81
C ALA A 94 -5.69 5.90 5.49
N LEU A 95 -5.84 5.19 4.37
CA LEU A 95 -5.63 5.76 3.04
C LEU A 95 -6.64 6.85 2.68
N ASP A 96 -7.81 6.92 3.33
CA ASP A 96 -8.75 8.04 3.18
C ASP A 96 -8.09 9.38 3.56
N PHE A 97 -7.07 9.37 4.46
CA PHE A 97 -6.35 10.55 4.94
C PHE A 97 -5.06 10.85 4.17
N ALA A 98 -4.74 10.08 3.13
CA ALA A 98 -3.53 10.28 2.33
C ALA A 98 -3.71 11.26 1.15
N GLY A 99 -4.93 11.71 0.85
CA GLY A 99 -5.26 12.62 -0.25
C GLY A 99 -4.99 12.06 -1.64
N GLY A 100 -6.00 12.14 -2.52
CA GLY A 100 -5.88 11.66 -3.89
C GLY A 100 -5.81 10.14 -4.04
N VAL A 101 -6.16 9.39 -2.99
CA VAL A 101 -6.27 7.93 -2.99
C VAL A 101 -7.74 7.54 -3.04
N SER A 102 -8.08 6.58 -3.90
CA SER A 102 -9.42 6.02 -4.02
C SER A 102 -9.38 4.52 -3.92
N LYS A 103 -10.32 3.94 -3.17
CA LYS A 103 -10.45 2.49 -3.01
C LYS A 103 -10.95 1.85 -4.31
N GLN A 104 -10.31 0.79 -4.73
CA GLN A 104 -10.66 -0.01 -5.90
C GLN A 104 -11.11 -1.41 -5.49
N ASN A 105 -10.67 -2.45 -6.19
CA ASN A 105 -11.02 -3.82 -5.88
C ASN A 105 -10.16 -4.37 -4.73
N ASN A 106 -10.80 -4.92 -3.69
CA ASN A 106 -10.13 -5.61 -2.57
C ASN A 106 -10.35 -7.12 -2.58
N PHE A 107 -10.76 -7.67 -3.70
CA PHE A 107 -10.98 -9.10 -3.88
C PHE A 107 -11.89 -9.73 -2.81
N GLY A 108 -13.04 -9.11 -2.54
CA GLY A 108 -13.99 -9.60 -1.54
C GLY A 108 -13.53 -9.43 -0.08
N GLY A 109 -12.58 -8.54 0.18
CA GLY A 109 -12.04 -8.30 1.52
C GLY A 109 -10.82 -9.15 1.89
N LEU A 110 -10.42 -10.10 1.05
CA LEU A 110 -9.34 -11.05 1.33
C LEU A 110 -7.94 -10.49 1.15
N THR A 111 -7.79 -9.49 0.29
CA THR A 111 -6.46 -8.96 -0.06
C THR A 111 -6.45 -7.45 -0.13
N LEU A 112 -5.27 -6.87 0.04
CA LEU A 112 -4.99 -5.49 -0.31
C LEU A 112 -4.64 -5.44 -1.81
N TYR A 113 -5.65 -5.32 -2.68
CA TYR A 113 -5.45 -5.63 -4.09
C TYR A 113 -5.22 -4.40 -4.96
N GLU A 114 -6.10 -3.40 -4.94
CA GLU A 114 -6.01 -2.25 -5.83
C GLU A 114 -6.48 -0.95 -5.18
N TYR A 115 -5.73 0.11 -5.42
CA TYR A 115 -6.12 1.50 -5.16
C TYR A 115 -5.86 2.35 -6.39
N SER A 116 -6.51 3.48 -6.47
CA SER A 116 -6.13 4.54 -7.40
C SER A 116 -5.43 5.64 -6.62
N ILE A 117 -4.25 6.05 -7.07
CA ILE A 117 -3.51 7.21 -6.57
C ILE A 117 -3.42 8.21 -7.70
N ARG A 118 -3.85 9.47 -7.46
CA ARG A 118 -3.87 10.51 -8.48
C ARG A 118 -4.49 10.04 -9.81
N GLY A 119 -5.56 9.21 -9.72
CA GLY A 119 -6.32 8.77 -10.88
C GLY A 119 -5.80 7.51 -11.59
N PHE A 120 -4.65 6.95 -11.23
CA PHE A 120 -4.17 5.70 -11.80
C PHE A 120 -4.24 4.57 -10.78
N THR A 121 -4.84 3.46 -11.22
CA THR A 121 -4.95 2.25 -10.40
C THR A 121 -3.59 1.63 -10.21
N THR A 122 -3.24 1.35 -8.97
CA THR A 122 -2.02 0.65 -8.59
C THR A 122 -2.34 -0.57 -7.75
N SER A 123 -1.61 -1.64 -7.99
CA SER A 123 -1.53 -2.81 -7.12
C SER A 123 -0.17 -2.90 -6.44
N GLU A 124 0.71 -1.92 -6.67
CA GLU A 124 2.07 -1.93 -6.15
C GLU A 124 2.10 -1.41 -4.71
N PHE A 125 2.15 -2.37 -3.78
CA PHE A 125 2.36 -2.14 -2.35
C PHE A 125 3.74 -2.59 -1.95
N TYR A 126 4.31 -1.86 -1.01
CA TYR A 126 5.60 -2.17 -0.41
C TYR A 126 5.44 -2.31 1.10
N LYS A 127 6.27 -3.16 1.68
CA LYS A 127 6.45 -3.30 3.12
C LYS A 127 7.94 -3.13 3.41
N ASP A 128 8.28 -2.10 4.19
CA ASP A 128 9.68 -1.74 4.49
C ASP A 128 10.58 -1.65 3.25
N GLY A 129 10.01 -1.18 2.13
CA GLY A 129 10.70 -1.01 0.85
C GLY A 129 10.77 -2.23 -0.07
N PHE A 130 10.23 -3.39 0.35
CA PHE A 130 10.09 -4.58 -0.50
C PHE A 130 8.70 -4.68 -1.10
N SER A 131 8.61 -5.12 -2.36
CA SER A 131 7.31 -5.39 -3.01
C SER A 131 6.50 -6.41 -2.20
N ALA A 132 5.30 -6.03 -1.79
CA ALA A 132 4.43 -6.85 -0.96
C ALA A 132 3.23 -7.42 -1.71
N ASN A 133 3.02 -7.07 -2.99
CA ASN A 133 1.80 -7.35 -3.75
C ASN A 133 1.89 -8.51 -4.73
N ARG A 134 2.96 -9.26 -4.75
CA ARG A 134 3.06 -10.45 -5.61
C ARG A 134 2.17 -11.57 -5.08
N GLY A 135 1.39 -12.19 -5.97
CA GLY A 135 0.40 -13.20 -5.62
C GLY A 135 -0.91 -12.59 -5.09
N TYR A 136 -1.43 -13.14 -4.01
CA TYR A 136 -2.63 -12.66 -3.30
C TYR A 136 -2.26 -12.33 -1.84
N PRO A 137 -1.55 -11.22 -1.60
CA PRO A 137 -1.07 -10.88 -0.26
C PRO A 137 -2.23 -10.63 0.68
N ALA A 138 -2.12 -11.12 1.91
CA ALA A 138 -3.07 -10.78 2.95
C ALA A 138 -3.06 -9.27 3.23
N THR A 139 -4.21 -8.72 3.59
CA THR A 139 -4.31 -7.34 4.05
C THR A 139 -3.40 -7.13 5.26
N PRO A 140 -2.52 -6.12 5.28
CA PRO A 140 -1.68 -5.82 6.43
C PRO A 140 -2.50 -5.56 7.69
N ASP A 141 -1.96 -5.94 8.84
CA ASP A 141 -2.63 -5.79 10.12
C ASP A 141 -2.13 -4.57 10.88
N ALA A 142 -3.05 -3.74 11.39
CA ALA A 142 -2.74 -2.56 12.19
C ALA A 142 -1.88 -2.88 13.43
N ALA A 143 -1.91 -4.13 13.95
CA ALA A 143 -1.07 -4.53 15.08
C ALA A 143 0.43 -4.37 14.81
N ASN A 144 0.88 -4.52 13.54
CA ASN A 144 2.30 -4.41 13.15
C ASN A 144 2.59 -3.16 12.29
N ILE A 145 1.66 -2.24 12.11
CA ILE A 145 1.87 -1.02 11.34
C ILE A 145 2.37 0.09 12.26
N GLU A 146 3.53 0.69 11.95
CA GLU A 146 3.98 1.93 12.57
C GLU A 146 3.42 3.14 11.84
N ARG A 147 3.42 3.10 10.49
CA ARG A 147 2.83 4.13 9.64
C ARG A 147 2.65 3.64 8.21
N ILE A 148 1.79 4.31 7.50
CA ILE A 148 1.53 4.10 6.07
C ILE A 148 2.03 5.34 5.34
N GLU A 149 2.91 5.15 4.36
CA GLU A 149 3.48 6.21 3.55
C GLU A 149 2.99 6.07 2.11
N VAL A 150 2.49 7.16 1.53
CA VAL A 150 2.03 7.21 0.14
C VAL A 150 2.91 8.17 -0.63
N LEU A 151 3.80 7.63 -1.45
CA LEU A 151 4.61 8.39 -2.39
C LEU A 151 3.76 8.65 -3.64
N LYS A 152 3.56 9.92 -3.98
CA LYS A 152 2.67 10.33 -5.08
C LYS A 152 3.46 10.59 -6.38
N GLY A 153 2.89 10.19 -7.51
CA GLY A 153 3.54 10.26 -8.82
C GLY A 153 4.42 9.03 -9.13
N PRO A 154 5.00 8.96 -10.34
CA PRO A 154 5.83 7.83 -10.76
C PRO A 154 7.00 7.57 -9.82
N ALA A 155 7.23 6.30 -9.45
CA ALA A 155 8.26 5.91 -8.49
C ALA A 155 9.19 4.78 -8.99
N ALA A 156 9.16 4.46 -10.30
CA ALA A 156 9.86 3.31 -10.82
C ALA A 156 11.39 3.40 -10.74
N SER A 157 11.97 4.58 -10.68
CA SER A 157 13.41 4.77 -10.44
C SER A 157 13.87 4.30 -9.05
N LEU A 158 12.93 4.11 -8.10
CA LEU A 158 13.20 3.59 -6.75
C LEU A 158 12.75 2.14 -6.59
N TYR A 159 11.54 1.85 -7.09
CA TYR A 159 10.78 0.66 -6.76
C TYR A 159 10.62 -0.31 -7.94
N GLY A 160 11.06 0.11 -9.14
CA GLY A 160 10.90 -0.71 -10.35
C GLY A 160 9.50 -0.60 -10.97
N ARG A 161 9.04 -1.69 -11.53
CA ARG A 161 7.77 -1.78 -12.27
C ARG A 161 6.59 -1.26 -11.44
N GLY A 162 5.80 -0.33 -12.00
CA GLY A 162 4.63 0.20 -11.32
C GLY A 162 3.84 1.21 -12.14
N ASP A 163 2.65 1.50 -11.68
CA ASP A 163 1.76 2.51 -12.25
C ASP A 163 2.22 3.93 -11.91
N PRO A 164 1.92 4.94 -12.75
CA PRO A 164 2.45 6.29 -12.58
C PRO A 164 1.76 7.13 -11.50
N GLY A 165 0.69 6.63 -10.89
CA GLY A 165 -0.07 7.39 -9.88
C GLY A 165 0.65 7.54 -8.56
N GLY A 166 1.33 6.49 -8.12
CA GLY A 166 2.06 6.46 -6.85
C GLY A 166 2.21 5.06 -6.28
N THR A 167 2.77 5.00 -5.08
CA THR A 167 3.13 3.78 -4.36
C THR A 167 2.77 3.91 -2.89
N VAL A 168 2.26 2.84 -2.30
CA VAL A 168 2.01 2.73 -0.85
C VAL A 168 3.12 1.90 -0.22
N ASN A 169 3.80 2.44 0.79
CA ASN A 169 4.77 1.71 1.59
C ASN A 169 4.30 1.63 3.04
N ILE A 170 4.25 0.43 3.58
CA ILE A 170 3.88 0.16 4.97
C ILE A 170 5.17 -0.02 5.75
N VAL A 171 5.39 0.86 6.72
CA VAL A 171 6.51 0.77 7.65
C VAL A 171 6.02 0.00 8.87
N THR A 172 6.67 -1.12 9.17
CA THR A 172 6.31 -1.98 10.29
C THR A 172 6.94 -1.50 11.59
N LYS A 173 6.33 -1.89 12.71
CA LYS A 173 6.84 -1.63 14.06
C LYS A 173 8.17 -2.34 14.28
N LYS A 174 9.18 -1.62 14.75
CA LYS A 174 10.52 -2.16 15.05
C LYS A 174 10.71 -2.40 16.54
N PRO A 175 11.59 -3.36 16.96
CA PRO A 175 11.99 -3.51 18.35
C PRO A 175 12.59 -2.24 18.92
N GLN A 176 12.32 -1.95 20.20
CA GLN A 176 12.72 -0.75 20.92
C GLN A 176 13.50 -1.11 22.19
N ARG A 177 14.28 -0.18 22.72
CA ARG A 177 15.05 -0.38 23.97
C ARG A 177 14.19 -0.40 25.21
N GLU A 178 13.03 0.29 25.19
CA GLU A 178 12.10 0.32 26.30
C GLU A 178 11.24 -0.95 26.30
N ALA A 179 11.14 -1.63 27.43
CA ALA A 179 10.26 -2.78 27.61
C ALA A 179 8.82 -2.31 27.84
N PHE A 180 7.88 -2.86 27.09
CA PHE A 180 6.46 -2.61 27.29
C PHE A 180 5.61 -3.78 26.81
N THR A 181 4.40 -3.85 27.33
CA THR A 181 3.37 -4.76 26.83
C THR A 181 2.05 -4.00 26.69
N THR A 182 1.48 -4.01 25.50
CA THR A 182 0.15 -3.44 25.24
C THR A 182 -0.81 -4.55 24.81
N LEU A 183 -1.88 -4.72 25.56
CA LEU A 183 -2.99 -5.61 25.20
C LEU A 183 -4.20 -4.74 24.85
N GLN A 184 -4.74 -4.93 23.65
CA GLN A 184 -5.97 -4.28 23.21
C GLN A 184 -7.03 -5.34 22.90
N THR A 185 -8.23 -5.20 23.45
CA THR A 185 -9.38 -5.99 23.06
C THR A 185 -10.51 -5.08 22.63
N SER A 186 -11.30 -5.51 21.65
CA SER A 186 -12.44 -4.74 21.16
C SER A 186 -13.62 -5.64 20.80
N ALA A 187 -14.82 -5.08 20.95
CA ALA A 187 -16.08 -5.67 20.55
C ALA A 187 -16.93 -4.62 19.83
N GLY A 188 -17.63 -4.98 18.78
CA GLY A 188 -18.39 -4.03 17.99
C GLY A 188 -19.68 -4.60 17.40
N SER A 189 -20.36 -3.76 16.63
CA SER A 189 -21.56 -4.15 15.87
C SER A 189 -21.29 -5.40 15.05
N TRP A 190 -22.35 -6.23 14.88
CA TRP A 190 -22.32 -7.47 14.12
C TRP A 190 -21.35 -8.52 14.70
N ASP A 191 -21.28 -8.64 16.01
CA ASP A 191 -20.45 -9.65 16.70
C ASP A 191 -18.99 -9.61 16.19
N ARG A 192 -18.41 -8.42 16.08
CA ARG A 192 -17.00 -8.24 15.74
C ARG A 192 -16.17 -8.27 17.00
N TYR A 193 -15.21 -9.18 17.06
CA TYR A 193 -14.30 -9.35 18.20
C TYR A 193 -12.86 -9.35 17.72
N ARG A 194 -12.02 -8.61 18.42
CA ARG A 194 -10.59 -8.59 18.18
C ARG A 194 -9.81 -8.50 19.48
N THR A 195 -8.70 -9.23 19.53
CA THR A 195 -7.67 -9.06 20.55
C THR A 195 -6.31 -8.90 19.87
N ALA A 196 -5.55 -7.89 20.26
CA ALA A 196 -4.21 -7.63 19.77
C ALA A 196 -3.23 -7.47 20.94
N LEU A 197 -2.02 -7.98 20.78
CA LEU A 197 -0.94 -7.95 21.77
C LEU A 197 0.33 -7.43 21.10
N ASP A 198 0.99 -6.45 21.72
CA ASP A 198 2.26 -5.87 21.32
C ASP A 198 3.22 -5.98 22.51
N VAL A 199 4.23 -6.83 22.41
CA VAL A 199 5.22 -7.06 23.46
C VAL A 199 6.59 -6.67 22.92
N ASN A 200 7.24 -5.75 23.57
CA ASN A 200 8.61 -5.32 23.27
C ASN A 200 9.53 -5.60 24.46
N THR A 201 10.62 -6.29 24.23
CA THR A 201 11.52 -6.72 25.30
C THR A 201 12.98 -6.64 24.86
N PRO A 202 13.85 -5.85 25.54
CA PRO A 202 15.29 -6.03 25.46
C PRO A 202 15.68 -7.43 25.98
N LEU A 203 16.53 -8.13 25.24
CA LEU A 203 16.94 -9.50 25.58
C LEU A 203 18.31 -9.55 26.28
N ASP A 204 19.05 -8.44 26.27
CA ASP A 204 20.30 -8.26 26.99
C ASP A 204 20.28 -6.96 27.82
N GLU A 205 21.19 -6.84 28.80
CA GLU A 205 21.27 -5.69 29.71
C GLU A 205 21.74 -4.41 29.00
N ASP A 206 22.52 -4.53 27.95
CA ASP A 206 23.08 -3.41 27.19
C ASP A 206 22.10 -2.87 26.15
N GLY A 207 20.97 -3.57 25.90
CA GLY A 207 19.97 -3.22 24.86
C GLY A 207 20.52 -3.35 23.43
N ASN A 208 21.48 -4.25 23.22
CA ASN A 208 22.02 -4.57 21.89
C ASN A 208 21.16 -5.59 21.16
N LEU A 209 20.49 -6.48 21.90
CA LEU A 209 19.57 -7.47 21.35
C LEU A 209 18.14 -7.17 21.84
N LEU A 210 17.27 -6.83 20.90
CA LEU A 210 15.90 -6.43 21.16
C LEU A 210 14.94 -7.39 20.45
N SER A 211 13.77 -7.61 21.05
CA SER A 211 12.71 -8.38 20.42
C SER A 211 11.37 -7.65 20.53
N ARG A 212 10.52 -7.82 19.52
CA ARG A 212 9.14 -7.38 19.54
C ARG A 212 8.23 -8.43 18.91
N VAL A 213 7.08 -8.67 19.50
CA VAL A 213 6.09 -9.59 18.98
C VAL A 213 4.75 -8.86 18.90
N ASN A 214 4.20 -8.79 17.70
CA ASN A 214 2.84 -8.33 17.46
C ASN A 214 1.96 -9.53 17.14
N LEU A 215 0.80 -9.64 17.82
CA LEU A 215 -0.17 -10.69 17.60
C LEU A 215 -1.55 -10.08 17.50
N ALA A 216 -2.40 -10.62 16.61
CA ALA A 216 -3.82 -10.27 16.56
C ALA A 216 -4.67 -11.50 16.20
N VAL A 217 -5.84 -11.57 16.81
CA VAL A 217 -6.86 -12.59 16.52
C VAL A 217 -8.19 -11.88 16.33
N GLU A 218 -8.88 -12.23 15.26
CA GLU A 218 -10.18 -11.66 14.90
C GLU A 218 -11.20 -12.77 14.61
N ASP A 219 -12.43 -12.54 15.05
CA ASP A 219 -13.62 -13.30 14.67
C ASP A 219 -14.75 -12.29 14.44
N ASN A 220 -15.08 -12.04 13.18
CA ASN A 220 -15.93 -10.95 12.77
C ASN A 220 -17.06 -11.43 11.88
N ASN A 221 -18.30 -11.11 12.24
CA ASN A 221 -19.41 -11.09 11.30
C ASN A 221 -19.48 -9.74 10.58
N SER A 222 -20.28 -9.67 9.53
CA SER A 222 -20.47 -8.47 8.71
C SER A 222 -21.91 -7.94 8.84
N PHE A 223 -22.13 -6.68 8.42
CA PHE A 223 -23.48 -6.18 8.14
C PHE A 223 -24.10 -6.87 6.91
N ARG A 224 -23.30 -7.57 6.13
CA ARG A 224 -23.70 -8.40 5.00
C ARG A 224 -24.20 -9.73 5.54
N ASP A 225 -25.35 -10.20 5.06
CA ASP A 225 -25.94 -11.47 5.48
C ASP A 225 -24.97 -12.61 5.17
N HIS A 226 -24.72 -13.50 6.12
CA HIS A 226 -23.85 -14.68 5.98
C HIS A 226 -22.37 -14.44 5.65
N VAL A 227 -21.87 -13.23 5.79
CA VAL A 227 -20.45 -12.93 5.56
C VAL A 227 -19.71 -12.92 6.89
N GLU A 228 -18.73 -13.81 7.00
CA GLU A 228 -17.89 -14.00 8.18
C GLU A 228 -16.42 -13.87 7.80
N SER A 229 -15.59 -13.53 8.77
CA SER A 229 -14.14 -13.43 8.59
C SER A 229 -13.42 -13.81 9.89
N LYS A 230 -12.45 -14.74 9.79
CA LYS A 230 -11.59 -15.17 10.90
C LYS A 230 -10.14 -14.97 10.53
N ARG A 231 -9.37 -14.37 11.42
CA ARG A 231 -7.99 -14.05 11.14
C ARG A 231 -7.09 -14.27 12.35
N VAL A 232 -5.92 -14.85 12.08
CA VAL A 232 -4.80 -14.92 13.02
C VAL A 232 -3.58 -14.27 12.36
N PHE A 233 -2.97 -13.37 13.07
CA PHE A 233 -1.79 -12.62 12.65
C PHE A 233 -0.71 -12.71 13.73
N VAL A 234 0.53 -13.06 13.36
CA VAL A 234 1.68 -13.11 14.27
C VAL A 234 2.91 -12.54 13.56
N ALA A 235 3.56 -11.56 14.17
CA ALA A 235 4.73 -10.90 13.60
C ALA A 235 5.83 -10.70 14.66
N PRO A 236 6.71 -11.70 14.89
CA PRO A 236 7.92 -11.55 15.68
C PRO A 236 9.02 -10.86 14.89
N SER A 237 9.78 -10.02 15.58
CA SER A 237 10.94 -9.30 15.04
C SER A 237 12.08 -9.22 16.06
N PHE A 238 13.32 -9.15 15.55
CA PHE A 238 14.55 -9.07 16.35
C PHE A 238 15.47 -8.00 15.74
N SER A 239 16.03 -7.18 16.59
CA SER A 239 17.01 -6.15 16.25
C SER A 239 18.28 -6.42 17.05
N TRP A 240 19.42 -6.57 16.38
CA TRP A 240 20.67 -6.91 17.01
C TRP A 240 21.80 -6.00 16.55
N GLN A 241 22.33 -5.19 17.48
CA GLN A 241 23.57 -4.43 17.30
C GLN A 241 24.74 -5.37 17.53
N LEU A 242 25.25 -5.99 16.45
CA LEU A 242 26.36 -6.98 16.52
C LEU A 242 27.68 -6.37 17.03
N ASN A 243 27.94 -5.13 16.64
CA ASN A 243 29.03 -4.28 17.09
C ASN A 243 28.66 -2.82 16.74
N PRO A 244 29.44 -1.79 17.13
CA PRO A 244 29.08 -0.38 16.88
C PRO A 244 28.74 -0.05 15.42
N ASP A 245 29.33 -0.75 14.47
CA ASP A 245 29.21 -0.48 13.04
C ASP A 245 28.24 -1.44 12.32
N THR A 246 27.71 -2.48 12.99
CA THR A 246 26.93 -3.53 12.33
C THR A 246 25.63 -3.80 13.06
N HIS A 247 24.53 -3.58 12.37
CA HIS A 247 23.16 -3.81 12.85
C HIS A 247 22.43 -4.82 11.98
N LEU A 248 21.77 -5.80 12.61
CA LEU A 248 20.94 -6.81 11.96
C LEU A 248 19.50 -6.67 12.45
N LEU A 249 18.57 -6.55 11.52
CA LEU A 249 17.14 -6.62 11.76
C LEU A 249 16.57 -7.87 11.08
N VAL A 250 15.77 -8.65 11.80
CA VAL A 250 15.04 -9.82 11.27
C VAL A 250 13.58 -9.67 11.63
N GLU A 251 12.71 -9.78 10.64
CA GLU A 251 11.26 -9.65 10.80
C GLU A 251 10.56 -10.82 10.11
N THR A 252 9.52 -11.30 10.75
CA THR A 252 8.68 -12.39 10.20
C THR A 252 7.22 -12.03 10.34
N GLU A 253 6.38 -12.60 9.49
CA GLU A 253 4.93 -12.43 9.54
C GLU A 253 4.23 -13.71 9.11
N PHE A 254 3.24 -14.14 9.87
CA PHE A 254 2.40 -15.28 9.62
C PHE A 254 0.94 -14.85 9.69
N VAL A 255 0.20 -15.06 8.60
CA VAL A 255 -1.22 -14.70 8.49
C VAL A 255 -2.00 -15.89 8.04
N ARG A 256 -3.07 -16.21 8.77
CA ARG A 256 -4.15 -17.10 8.34
C ARG A 256 -5.44 -16.32 8.32
N HIS A 257 -6.12 -16.33 7.19
CA HIS A 257 -7.34 -15.57 6.99
C HIS A 257 -8.36 -16.42 6.22
N THR A 258 -9.45 -16.79 6.87
CA THR A 258 -10.61 -17.41 6.25
C THR A 258 -11.74 -16.39 6.17
N SER A 259 -12.36 -16.23 5.03
CA SER A 259 -13.50 -15.32 4.87
C SER A 259 -14.49 -15.84 3.84
N THR A 260 -15.78 -15.60 4.10
CA THR A 260 -16.84 -15.78 3.11
C THR A 260 -16.63 -14.79 1.97
N PHE A 261 -16.56 -15.28 0.72
CA PHE A 261 -16.23 -14.47 -0.43
C PHE A 261 -17.42 -13.65 -0.93
N ASP A 262 -17.38 -12.32 -0.70
CA ASP A 262 -18.44 -11.41 -1.09
C ASP A 262 -18.01 -10.43 -2.18
N ARG A 263 -18.74 -10.42 -3.31
CA ARG A 263 -18.57 -9.44 -4.41
C ARG A 263 -19.46 -8.21 -4.26
N GLY A 264 -20.25 -8.14 -3.20
CA GLY A 264 -21.19 -7.05 -2.98
C GLY A 264 -22.54 -7.30 -3.61
N VAL A 265 -23.21 -6.21 -4.02
CA VAL A 265 -24.56 -6.22 -4.58
C VAL A 265 -24.57 -5.93 -6.08
N VAL A 266 -25.72 -6.19 -6.71
CA VAL A 266 -26.00 -5.82 -8.10
C VAL A 266 -26.78 -4.50 -8.14
N ALA A 267 -26.40 -3.58 -9.03
CA ALA A 267 -27.16 -2.35 -9.32
C ALA A 267 -28.11 -2.56 -10.52
N PRO A 268 -29.40 -2.83 -10.30
CA PRO A 268 -30.34 -3.12 -11.38
C PRO A 268 -30.49 -1.93 -12.34
N ASN A 269 -30.24 -2.14 -13.64
CA ASN A 269 -30.35 -1.10 -14.67
C ASN A 269 -29.55 0.18 -14.31
N ASN A 270 -28.40 0.02 -13.66
CA ASN A 270 -27.57 1.13 -13.17
C ASN A 270 -28.33 2.04 -12.15
N LYS A 271 -29.26 1.48 -11.39
CA LYS A 271 -30.01 2.17 -10.34
C LYS A 271 -29.78 1.53 -8.98
N TRP A 272 -29.93 2.34 -7.93
CA TRP A 272 -29.61 1.97 -6.56
C TRP A 272 -30.83 1.62 -5.70
N SER A 273 -32.03 1.58 -6.28
CA SER A 273 -33.27 1.40 -5.54
C SER A 273 -33.66 -0.07 -5.36
N GLY A 274 -34.02 -0.43 -4.13
CA GLY A 274 -34.72 -1.68 -3.81
C GLY A 274 -33.86 -2.85 -3.42
N VAL A 275 -32.52 -2.78 -3.51
CA VAL A 275 -31.61 -3.83 -3.03
C VAL A 275 -31.13 -3.44 -1.64
N SER A 276 -31.24 -4.35 -0.66
CA SER A 276 -30.67 -4.13 0.67
C SER A 276 -29.16 -4.12 0.62
N ARG A 277 -28.52 -3.20 1.35
CA ARG A 277 -27.06 -3.23 1.51
C ARG A 277 -26.55 -4.46 2.26
N SER A 278 -27.41 -5.18 2.97
CA SER A 278 -27.06 -6.44 3.65
C SER A 278 -27.14 -7.66 2.72
N THR A 279 -27.84 -7.56 1.57
CA THR A 279 -28.08 -8.70 0.67
C THR A 279 -26.78 -9.37 0.23
N PHE A 280 -26.56 -10.62 0.58
CA PHE A 280 -25.49 -11.47 0.09
C PHE A 280 -25.96 -12.28 -1.12
N LEU A 281 -25.14 -12.44 -2.14
CA LEU A 281 -25.51 -13.10 -3.39
C LEU A 281 -24.71 -14.38 -3.66
N GLY A 282 -23.83 -14.75 -2.74
CA GLY A 282 -23.12 -16.04 -2.70
C GLY A 282 -23.91 -17.12 -1.98
N GLU A 283 -23.20 -18.08 -1.43
CA GLU A 283 -23.73 -19.11 -0.53
C GLU A 283 -23.00 -19.02 0.82
N PRO A 284 -23.67 -19.32 1.94
CA PRO A 284 -23.08 -19.20 3.29
C PRO A 284 -21.83 -20.05 3.54
N ASP A 285 -21.62 -21.09 2.73
CA ASP A 285 -20.48 -22.00 2.78
C ASP A 285 -19.43 -21.72 1.67
N ASP A 286 -19.46 -20.55 1.09
CA ASP A 286 -18.49 -20.10 0.08
C ASP A 286 -17.26 -19.45 0.74
N ASP A 287 -16.43 -20.25 1.41
CA ASP A 287 -15.25 -19.76 2.11
C ASP A 287 -14.00 -19.84 1.26
N ILE A 288 -13.13 -18.85 1.45
CA ILE A 288 -11.78 -18.82 0.91
C ILE A 288 -10.79 -18.64 2.05
N ASP A 289 -9.81 -19.54 2.06
CA ASP A 289 -8.63 -19.46 2.90
C ASP A 289 -7.52 -18.69 2.16
N ASN A 290 -6.84 -17.78 2.86
CA ASN A 290 -5.72 -17.03 2.34
C ASN A 290 -4.59 -16.99 3.38
N ASP A 291 -3.61 -17.88 3.23
CA ASP A 291 -2.48 -18.04 4.11
C ASP A 291 -1.24 -17.35 3.52
N ASN A 292 -0.58 -16.53 4.32
CA ASN A 292 0.62 -15.81 3.92
C ASN A 292 1.70 -15.91 4.99
N ASN A 293 2.93 -16.18 4.56
CA ASN A 293 4.09 -16.20 5.44
C ASN A 293 5.21 -15.37 4.81
N MET A 294 5.93 -14.62 5.64
CA MET A 294 7.01 -13.76 5.20
C MET A 294 8.16 -13.81 6.21
N VAL A 295 9.38 -13.76 5.70
CA VAL A 295 10.59 -13.47 6.46
C VAL A 295 11.41 -12.45 5.70
N GLN A 296 11.92 -11.45 6.41
CA GLN A 296 12.88 -10.50 5.86
C GLN A 296 14.00 -10.21 6.84
N PHE A 297 15.16 -9.86 6.30
CA PHE A 297 16.27 -9.36 7.10
C PHE A 297 16.93 -8.18 6.42
N ALA A 298 17.56 -7.34 7.24
CA ALA A 298 18.41 -6.25 6.79
C ALA A 298 19.66 -6.21 7.66
N LEU A 299 20.82 -6.24 7.01
CA LEU A 299 22.13 -6.07 7.63
C LEU A 299 22.68 -4.73 7.15
N ASP A 300 22.80 -3.78 8.05
CA ASP A 300 23.44 -2.48 7.84
C ASP A 300 24.84 -2.49 8.44
N HIS A 301 25.83 -2.05 7.67
CA HIS A 301 27.24 -2.01 8.11
C HIS A 301 27.89 -0.68 7.72
N GLN A 302 28.41 0.06 8.70
CA GLN A 302 29.20 1.26 8.48
C GLN A 302 30.61 0.88 8.08
N LEU A 303 31.00 1.14 6.84
CA LEU A 303 32.34 0.83 6.32
C LEU A 303 33.39 1.83 6.80
N ASN A 304 33.02 3.10 6.88
CA ASN A 304 33.81 4.22 7.37
C ASN A 304 32.90 5.45 7.55
N ASP A 305 33.41 6.60 7.87
CA ASP A 305 32.67 7.84 8.15
C ASP A 305 31.82 8.34 6.94
N ILE A 306 32.15 7.89 5.73
CA ILE A 306 31.48 8.31 4.48
C ILE A 306 30.49 7.24 4.00
N TRP A 307 30.88 5.96 4.04
CA TRP A 307 30.18 4.89 3.35
C TRP A 307 29.55 3.87 4.30
N SER A 308 28.32 3.51 4.01
CA SER A 308 27.65 2.37 4.63
C SER A 308 27.14 1.39 3.57
N LEU A 309 27.04 0.13 3.93
CA LEU A 309 26.55 -0.97 3.11
C LEU A 309 25.29 -1.55 3.77
N ARG A 310 24.24 -1.73 2.98
CA ARG A 310 23.04 -2.45 3.39
C ARG A 310 22.82 -3.67 2.51
N LEU A 311 22.72 -4.84 3.11
CA LEU A 311 22.24 -6.06 2.47
C LEU A 311 20.88 -6.40 3.06
N ALA A 312 19.86 -6.46 2.23
CA ALA A 312 18.51 -6.79 2.68
C ALA A 312 17.90 -7.86 1.78
N SER A 313 17.14 -8.79 2.37
CA SER A 313 16.46 -9.83 1.61
C SER A 313 15.08 -10.10 2.22
N HIS A 314 14.14 -10.39 1.35
CA HIS A 314 12.74 -10.68 1.64
C HIS A 314 12.34 -11.97 0.95
N TYR A 315 11.69 -12.86 1.69
CA TYR A 315 11.08 -14.06 1.15
C TYR A 315 9.64 -14.14 1.63
N LYS A 316 8.74 -14.34 0.69
CA LYS A 316 7.31 -14.45 0.93
C LYS A 316 6.75 -15.65 0.20
N GLN A 317 5.84 -16.36 0.84
CA GLN A 317 5.03 -17.42 0.22
C GLN A 317 3.59 -17.31 0.71
N GLY A 318 2.67 -17.76 -0.13
CA GLY A 318 1.26 -17.82 0.23
C GLY A 318 0.48 -18.82 -0.59
N GLU A 319 -0.70 -19.11 -0.08
CA GLU A 319 -1.69 -19.97 -0.70
C GLU A 319 -3.07 -19.34 -0.54
N MET A 320 -3.88 -19.40 -1.60
CA MET A 320 -5.27 -19.00 -1.54
C MET A 320 -6.13 -20.08 -2.20
N SER A 321 -7.03 -20.70 -1.42
CA SER A 321 -7.86 -21.79 -1.89
C SER A 321 -9.29 -21.68 -1.37
N GLY A 322 -10.25 -22.27 -2.10
CA GLY A 322 -11.64 -22.31 -1.69
C GLY A 322 -12.63 -22.15 -2.85
N TYR A 323 -13.89 -21.95 -2.47
CA TYR A 323 -14.99 -21.88 -3.41
C TYR A 323 -15.77 -20.57 -3.27
N ALA A 324 -16.36 -20.11 -4.38
CA ALA A 324 -17.22 -18.92 -4.36
C ALA A 324 -18.33 -19.00 -5.41
N SER A 325 -19.53 -18.60 -5.02
CA SER A 325 -20.64 -18.29 -5.91
C SER A 325 -20.66 -16.80 -6.21
N GLU A 326 -20.25 -16.42 -7.40
CA GLU A 326 -20.10 -15.02 -7.79
C GLU A 326 -21.26 -14.56 -8.67
N SER A 327 -21.81 -13.37 -8.37
CA SER A 327 -22.85 -12.75 -9.17
C SER A 327 -22.37 -12.47 -10.60
N ARG A 328 -23.30 -12.63 -11.55
CA ARG A 328 -23.17 -12.34 -12.96
C ARG A 328 -24.23 -11.29 -13.31
N PRO A 329 -24.23 -10.72 -14.52
CA PRO A 329 -25.24 -9.78 -14.92
C PRO A 329 -26.66 -10.27 -14.65
N LEU A 330 -27.50 -9.32 -14.25
CA LEU A 330 -28.92 -9.54 -13.97
C LEU A 330 -29.66 -10.00 -15.22
N SER A 331 -30.56 -10.96 -15.07
CA SER A 331 -31.44 -11.41 -16.13
C SER A 331 -32.42 -10.31 -16.60
N ALA A 332 -33.02 -10.50 -17.77
CA ALA A 332 -33.91 -9.51 -18.36
C ALA A 332 -35.20 -9.27 -17.52
N ASP A 333 -35.54 -10.17 -16.61
CA ASP A 333 -36.66 -10.03 -15.66
C ASP A 333 -36.40 -8.98 -14.55
N GLY A 334 -35.16 -8.45 -14.49
CA GLY A 334 -34.77 -7.45 -13.49
C GLY A 334 -34.71 -7.99 -12.05
N ARG A 335 -34.71 -9.32 -11.84
CA ARG A 335 -34.82 -9.96 -10.55
C ARG A 335 -33.85 -11.13 -10.35
N THR A 336 -33.68 -11.95 -11.36
CA THR A 336 -32.83 -13.17 -11.29
C THR A 336 -31.38 -12.80 -11.55
N VAL A 337 -30.52 -13.03 -10.56
CA VAL A 337 -29.05 -12.91 -10.66
C VAL A 337 -28.48 -14.28 -11.01
N ASN A 338 -27.94 -14.42 -12.20
CA ASN A 338 -27.17 -15.60 -12.55
C ASN A 338 -25.90 -15.64 -11.71
N ARG A 339 -25.42 -16.82 -11.38
CA ARG A 339 -24.20 -17.00 -10.58
C ARG A 339 -23.21 -17.90 -11.31
N ARG A 340 -21.93 -17.69 -11.02
CA ARG A 340 -20.84 -18.54 -11.44
C ARG A 340 -20.24 -19.18 -10.20
N TYR A 341 -20.14 -20.51 -10.19
CA TYR A 341 -19.47 -21.23 -9.13
C TYR A 341 -18.01 -21.46 -9.51
N ARG A 342 -17.10 -21.05 -8.64
CA ARG A 342 -15.65 -21.09 -8.86
C ARG A 342 -14.94 -21.79 -7.73
N GLU A 343 -14.00 -22.64 -8.11
CA GLU A 343 -12.92 -23.15 -7.27
C GLU A 343 -11.65 -22.36 -7.54
N ARG A 344 -10.91 -22.01 -6.50
CA ARG A 344 -9.60 -21.38 -6.56
C ARG A 344 -8.58 -22.25 -5.84
N ASP A 345 -7.39 -22.36 -6.42
CA ASP A 345 -6.27 -23.12 -5.88
C ASP A 345 -4.99 -22.44 -6.41
N ASN A 346 -4.53 -21.46 -5.68
CA ASN A 346 -3.43 -20.57 -6.07
C ASN A 346 -2.34 -20.65 -5.02
N ASN A 347 -1.08 -20.75 -5.46
CA ASN A 347 0.07 -20.63 -4.57
C ASN A 347 1.18 -19.82 -5.23
N TRP A 348 1.97 -19.14 -4.41
CA TRP A 348 3.05 -18.30 -4.90
C TRP A 348 4.19 -18.22 -3.89
N HIS A 349 5.36 -17.88 -4.42
CA HIS A 349 6.49 -17.43 -3.61
C HIS A 349 7.29 -16.36 -4.35
N ASP A 350 7.88 -15.48 -3.57
CA ASP A 350 8.63 -14.34 -4.05
C ASP A 350 9.88 -14.16 -3.18
N SER A 351 11.00 -13.93 -3.81
CA SER A 351 12.26 -13.60 -3.13
C SER A 351 12.88 -12.37 -3.76
N ILE A 352 13.21 -11.38 -2.94
CA ILE A 352 13.85 -10.14 -3.35
C ILE A 352 15.10 -9.96 -2.52
N THR A 353 16.23 -9.67 -3.17
CA THR A 353 17.49 -9.32 -2.49
C THR A 353 17.99 -8.00 -3.01
N GLN A 354 18.34 -7.10 -2.10
CA GLN A 354 18.85 -5.76 -2.37
C GLN A 354 20.24 -5.60 -1.72
N LEU A 355 21.17 -5.01 -2.47
CA LEU A 355 22.46 -4.57 -1.96
C LEU A 355 22.60 -3.09 -2.28
N GLU A 356 22.80 -2.27 -1.26
CA GLU A 356 22.86 -0.82 -1.39
C GLU A 356 24.13 -0.28 -0.73
N LEU A 357 24.90 0.50 -1.46
CA LEU A 357 26.00 1.31 -0.98
C LEU A 357 25.52 2.77 -0.86
N ARG A 358 25.61 3.34 0.33
CA ARG A 358 25.19 4.70 0.64
C ARG A 358 26.41 5.51 1.08
N GLY A 359 26.53 6.72 0.56
CA GLY A 359 27.66 7.60 0.90
C GLY A 359 27.21 9.03 1.10
N ARG A 360 27.76 9.69 2.12
CA ARG A 360 27.59 11.13 2.35
C ARG A 360 28.96 11.79 2.41
N PHE A 361 29.21 12.72 1.49
CA PHE A 361 30.51 13.37 1.34
C PHE A 361 30.39 14.75 0.68
N GLU A 362 31.41 15.58 0.87
CA GLU A 362 31.59 16.81 0.09
C GLU A 362 32.38 16.52 -1.19
N GLY A 363 31.85 16.96 -2.32
CA GLY A 363 32.49 16.83 -3.63
C GLY A 363 32.25 18.07 -4.48
N MET A 364 33.27 18.61 -5.17
CA MET A 364 33.15 19.82 -6.01
C MET A 364 32.56 21.03 -5.27
N GLY A 365 32.71 21.12 -3.94
CA GLY A 365 32.14 22.19 -3.12
C GLY A 365 30.64 22.04 -2.83
N LEU A 366 30.07 20.84 -3.02
CA LEU A 366 28.67 20.50 -2.75
C LEU A 366 28.61 19.30 -1.80
N GLU A 367 27.55 19.23 -1.00
CA GLU A 367 27.24 18.03 -0.22
C GLU A 367 26.46 17.05 -1.10
N HIS A 368 26.87 15.78 -1.07
CA HIS A 368 26.25 14.68 -1.81
C HIS A 368 25.80 13.59 -0.86
N GLU A 369 24.58 13.08 -1.05
CA GLU A 369 24.10 11.82 -0.48
C GLU A 369 23.79 10.85 -1.61
N VAL A 370 24.74 9.95 -1.88
CA VAL A 370 24.70 9.01 -3.01
C VAL A 370 24.19 7.65 -2.56
N LEU A 371 23.34 7.04 -3.37
CA LEU A 371 22.90 5.66 -3.24
C LEU A 371 23.17 4.91 -4.55
N ILE A 372 23.88 3.78 -4.44
CA ILE A 372 24.10 2.82 -5.53
C ILE A 372 23.50 1.51 -5.08
N GLY A 373 22.52 0.99 -5.77
CA GLY A 373 21.81 -0.21 -5.37
C GLY A 373 21.68 -1.23 -6.50
N THR A 374 21.69 -2.51 -6.14
CA THR A 374 21.29 -3.60 -7.02
C THR A 374 20.17 -4.39 -6.40
N GLU A 375 19.30 -4.93 -7.24
CA GLU A 375 18.16 -5.75 -6.81
C GLU A 375 18.02 -6.97 -7.71
N TYR A 376 17.71 -8.10 -7.09
CA TYR A 376 17.32 -9.33 -7.76
C TYR A 376 16.01 -9.84 -7.19
N GLU A 377 15.04 -10.12 -8.08
CA GLU A 377 13.72 -10.70 -7.76
C GLU A 377 13.55 -12.03 -8.50
N ASN A 378 13.00 -13.02 -7.78
CA ASN A 378 12.54 -14.28 -8.36
C ASN A 378 11.15 -14.58 -7.80
N TYR A 379 10.15 -14.46 -8.66
CA TYR A 379 8.75 -14.70 -8.34
C TYR A 379 8.21 -15.89 -9.12
N ARG A 380 7.40 -16.72 -8.45
CA ARG A 380 6.70 -17.86 -9.07
C ARG A 380 5.28 -17.94 -8.53
N LYS A 381 4.37 -18.26 -9.44
CA LYS A 381 2.94 -18.43 -9.09
C LYS A 381 2.36 -19.59 -9.89
N ASN A 382 1.65 -20.48 -9.21
CA ASN A 382 0.68 -21.37 -9.84
C ASN A 382 -0.70 -20.78 -9.60
N GLU A 383 -1.47 -20.60 -10.65
CA GLU A 383 -2.85 -20.11 -10.54
C GLU A 383 -3.79 -21.09 -11.23
N ARG A 384 -4.70 -21.66 -10.46
CA ARG A 384 -5.79 -22.47 -10.99
C ARG A 384 -7.13 -21.90 -10.53
N VAL A 385 -7.94 -21.47 -11.49
CA VAL A 385 -9.31 -21.01 -11.27
C VAL A 385 -10.25 -21.83 -12.14
N THR A 386 -11.04 -22.67 -11.51
CA THR A 386 -11.98 -23.56 -12.20
C THR A 386 -13.40 -23.03 -12.10
N ASN A 387 -14.03 -22.74 -13.24
CA ASN A 387 -15.46 -22.48 -13.30
C ASN A 387 -16.19 -23.82 -13.44
N ILE A 388 -17.14 -24.07 -12.58
CA ILE A 388 -17.96 -25.29 -12.58
C ILE A 388 -19.35 -24.90 -13.07
N ALA A 389 -19.75 -25.41 -14.21
CA ALA A 389 -21.04 -25.11 -14.81
C ALA A 389 -22.17 -25.88 -14.11
N PRO A 390 -23.42 -25.39 -14.12
CA PRO A 390 -24.58 -26.17 -13.77
C PRO A 390 -24.70 -27.40 -14.68
N VAL A 391 -25.34 -28.46 -14.21
CA VAL A 391 -25.70 -29.61 -15.04
C VAL A 391 -26.61 -29.14 -16.17
N ALA A 392 -26.44 -29.75 -17.35
CA ALA A 392 -27.23 -29.40 -18.53
C ALA A 392 -28.74 -29.39 -18.24
N GLY A 393 -29.41 -28.29 -18.59
CA GLY A 393 -30.85 -28.07 -18.33
C GLY A 393 -31.20 -27.53 -16.95
N THR A 394 -30.17 -27.24 -16.11
CA THR A 394 -30.36 -26.55 -14.82
C THR A 394 -29.72 -25.16 -14.87
N THR A 395 -30.14 -24.29 -13.93
CA THR A 395 -29.59 -22.95 -13.75
C THR A 395 -29.01 -22.81 -12.34
N TYR A 396 -27.97 -21.98 -12.19
CA TYR A 396 -27.45 -21.59 -10.90
C TYR A 396 -27.65 -20.08 -10.75
N ALA A 397 -28.72 -19.71 -10.05
CA ALA A 397 -29.15 -18.32 -9.92
C ALA A 397 -29.77 -18.07 -8.56
N ILE A 398 -29.89 -16.80 -8.17
CA ILE A 398 -30.48 -16.35 -6.92
C ILE A 398 -31.40 -15.16 -7.17
N ASP A 399 -32.44 -14.99 -6.35
CA ASP A 399 -33.31 -13.83 -6.41
C ASP A 399 -32.60 -12.63 -5.74
N LEU A 400 -32.54 -11.49 -6.43
CA LEU A 400 -31.87 -10.29 -5.96
C LEU A 400 -32.50 -9.70 -4.69
N TYR A 401 -33.82 -9.80 -4.57
CA TYR A 401 -34.59 -9.15 -3.49
C TYR A 401 -34.97 -10.11 -2.35
N HIS A 402 -35.05 -11.40 -2.65
CA HIS A 402 -35.41 -12.46 -1.69
C HIS A 402 -34.50 -13.66 -1.90
N PRO A 403 -33.20 -13.55 -1.56
CA PRO A 403 -32.24 -14.63 -1.78
C PRO A 403 -32.65 -15.89 -0.98
N VAL A 404 -32.58 -17.03 -1.64
CA VAL A 404 -32.77 -18.35 -1.03
C VAL A 404 -31.45 -19.12 -1.16
N TYR A 405 -30.85 -19.42 -0.04
CA TYR A 405 -29.56 -20.09 0.06
C TYR A 405 -29.69 -21.63 0.16
N GLY A 406 -28.53 -22.32 0.12
CA GLY A 406 -28.45 -23.77 0.25
C GLY A 406 -28.86 -24.47 -1.05
N GLN A 407 -28.75 -23.84 -2.19
CA GLN A 407 -29.00 -24.50 -3.48
C GLN A 407 -27.90 -25.51 -3.81
N PRO A 408 -28.24 -26.62 -4.54
CA PRO A 408 -27.24 -27.56 -4.97
C PRO A 408 -26.12 -26.88 -5.77
N LYS A 409 -24.88 -27.09 -5.35
CA LYS A 409 -23.71 -26.54 -6.05
C LYS A 409 -23.60 -27.11 -7.47
N PRO A 410 -23.20 -26.30 -8.46
CA PRO A 410 -22.92 -26.77 -9.82
C PRO A 410 -21.94 -27.95 -9.86
N ASN A 411 -22.23 -28.93 -10.68
CA ASN A 411 -21.39 -30.13 -10.85
C ASN A 411 -21.33 -30.60 -12.32
N GLY A 412 -21.41 -29.66 -13.26
CA GLY A 412 -21.31 -29.91 -14.70
C GLY A 412 -19.90 -29.75 -15.24
N ALA A 413 -19.84 -29.27 -16.49
CA ALA A 413 -18.57 -29.07 -17.19
C ALA A 413 -17.65 -28.08 -16.44
N ARG A 414 -16.35 -28.36 -16.47
CA ARG A 414 -15.31 -27.53 -15.87
C ARG A 414 -14.56 -26.77 -16.95
N SER A 415 -14.29 -25.51 -16.72
CA SER A 415 -13.48 -24.62 -17.58
C SER A 415 -12.76 -23.61 -16.69
N GLY A 416 -11.74 -22.96 -17.19
CA GLY A 416 -11.07 -21.95 -16.38
C GLY A 416 -9.67 -21.67 -16.87
N THR A 417 -8.83 -21.25 -15.94
CA THR A 417 -7.40 -20.99 -16.16
C THR A 417 -6.57 -21.91 -15.28
N ASP A 418 -5.47 -22.39 -15.83
CA ASP A 418 -4.46 -23.17 -15.11
C ASP A 418 -3.11 -22.83 -15.72
N PHE A 419 -2.29 -22.06 -14.97
CA PHE A 419 -1.00 -21.63 -15.47
C PHE A 419 0.05 -21.52 -14.37
N PHE A 420 1.30 -21.66 -14.79
CA PHE A 420 2.48 -21.33 -14.01
C PHE A 420 3.13 -20.07 -14.56
N GLU A 421 3.41 -19.11 -13.70
CA GLU A 421 4.14 -17.88 -14.01
C GLU A 421 5.47 -17.87 -13.27
N HIS A 422 6.54 -17.54 -13.98
CA HIS A 422 7.86 -17.31 -13.45
C HIS A 422 8.38 -15.96 -13.92
N VAL A 423 8.82 -15.13 -12.98
CA VAL A 423 9.41 -13.81 -13.25
C VAL A 423 10.79 -13.74 -12.59
N GLU A 424 11.76 -13.32 -13.37
CA GLU A 424 13.06 -12.86 -12.88
C GLU A 424 13.27 -11.40 -13.23
N SER A 425 13.75 -10.61 -12.27
CA SER A 425 14.12 -9.22 -12.50
C SER A 425 15.49 -8.92 -11.88
N ARG A 426 16.26 -8.10 -12.56
CA ARG A 426 17.56 -7.60 -12.10
C ARG A 426 17.61 -6.12 -12.34
N ALA A 427 18.00 -5.35 -11.33
CA ALA A 427 18.05 -3.92 -11.47
C ALA A 427 19.31 -3.31 -10.87
N LEU A 428 19.71 -2.18 -11.45
CA LEU A 428 20.72 -1.27 -10.94
C LEU A 428 20.06 0.09 -10.76
N ASN A 429 20.17 0.69 -9.59
CA ASN A 429 19.69 2.03 -9.29
C ASN A 429 20.81 2.93 -8.79
N LEU A 430 20.78 4.18 -9.25
CA LEU A 430 21.69 5.25 -8.86
C LEU A 430 20.87 6.46 -8.44
N GLN A 431 21.27 7.09 -7.36
CA GLN A 431 20.65 8.33 -6.89
C GLN A 431 21.71 9.23 -6.28
N ASP A 432 21.54 10.54 -6.45
CA ASP A 432 22.29 11.55 -5.74
C ASP A 432 21.35 12.65 -5.25
N GLN A 433 21.39 12.93 -3.96
CA GLN A 433 20.76 14.08 -3.34
C GLN A 433 21.85 15.12 -3.09
N ILE A 434 21.67 16.32 -3.66
CA ILE A 434 22.71 17.36 -3.74
C ILE A 434 22.23 18.59 -2.99
N VAL A 435 23.06 19.08 -2.07
CA VAL A 435 22.87 20.38 -1.43
C VAL A 435 23.70 21.41 -2.18
N PHE A 436 23.04 22.21 -3.04
CA PHE A 436 23.71 23.26 -3.81
C PHE A 436 24.02 24.50 -2.96
N THR A 437 23.11 24.82 -2.05
CA THR A 437 23.25 25.91 -1.07
C THR A 437 22.40 25.57 0.15
N ASP A 438 22.52 26.34 1.23
CA ASP A 438 21.67 26.20 2.44
C ASP A 438 20.15 26.18 2.11
N ARG A 439 19.76 26.73 0.94
CA ARG A 439 18.35 26.84 0.54
C ARG A 439 17.96 26.05 -0.69
N LEU A 440 18.92 25.61 -1.49
CA LEU A 440 18.64 24.90 -2.75
C LEU A 440 19.18 23.49 -2.68
N ARG A 441 18.26 22.53 -2.80
CA ARG A 441 18.55 21.09 -2.85
C ARG A 441 18.07 20.51 -4.18
N GLY A 442 18.75 19.50 -4.64
CA GLY A 442 18.37 18.75 -5.84
C GLY A 442 18.42 17.25 -5.59
N MET A 443 17.75 16.52 -6.44
CA MET A 443 17.80 15.09 -6.48
C MET A 443 17.77 14.64 -7.93
N VAL A 444 18.64 13.69 -8.26
CA VAL A 444 18.61 12.95 -9.52
C VAL A 444 18.68 11.46 -9.23
N GLY A 445 17.96 10.67 -10.01
CA GLY A 445 17.97 9.22 -9.85
C GLY A 445 17.63 8.51 -11.16
N ALA A 446 18.20 7.35 -11.34
CA ALA A 446 17.94 6.48 -12.48
C ALA A 446 17.98 5.02 -12.07
N ARG A 447 17.18 4.20 -12.74
CA ARG A 447 17.16 2.74 -12.60
C ARG A 447 17.15 2.11 -13.98
N PHE A 448 18.01 1.13 -14.15
CA PHE A 448 17.96 0.18 -15.26
C PHE A 448 17.45 -1.14 -14.71
N GLU A 449 16.45 -1.73 -15.37
CA GLU A 449 15.85 -3.01 -14.98
C GLU A 449 15.75 -3.93 -16.19
N HIS A 450 16.24 -5.16 -16.02
CA HIS A 450 16.03 -6.27 -16.92
C HIS A 450 14.96 -7.19 -16.35
N PHE A 451 13.89 -7.43 -17.10
CA PHE A 451 12.73 -8.23 -16.72
C PHE A 451 12.54 -9.39 -17.68
N ASP A 452 12.45 -10.60 -17.15
CA ASP A 452 12.17 -11.84 -17.87
C ASP A 452 10.95 -12.52 -17.25
N GLN A 453 9.92 -12.78 -18.05
CA GLN A 453 8.69 -13.46 -17.63
C GLN A 453 8.40 -14.64 -18.55
N GLN A 454 8.04 -15.78 -17.96
CA GLN A 454 7.52 -16.94 -18.63
C GLN A 454 6.16 -17.33 -18.04
N ILE A 455 5.21 -17.64 -18.89
CA ILE A 455 3.89 -18.16 -18.53
C ILE A 455 3.66 -19.46 -19.29
N ASP A 456 3.51 -20.56 -18.55
CA ASP A 456 3.12 -21.87 -19.07
C ASP A 456 1.63 -22.07 -18.82
N ASP A 457 0.81 -21.89 -19.84
CA ASP A 457 -0.65 -22.06 -19.79
C ASP A 457 -1.00 -23.53 -20.05
N TYR A 458 -1.35 -24.25 -19.01
CA TYR A 458 -1.72 -25.67 -19.05
C TYR A 458 -3.12 -25.89 -19.65
N THR A 459 -3.99 -24.89 -19.65
CA THR A 459 -5.33 -24.96 -20.26
C THR A 459 -5.25 -25.01 -21.77
N THR A 460 -4.35 -24.23 -22.36
CA THR A 460 -4.12 -24.13 -23.82
C THR A 460 -2.90 -24.89 -24.27
N ASN A 461 -2.11 -25.46 -23.38
CA ASN A 461 -0.82 -26.11 -23.62
C ASN A 461 0.14 -25.20 -24.39
N ARG A 462 0.27 -23.94 -23.96
CA ARG A 462 1.12 -22.94 -24.60
C ARG A 462 2.05 -22.30 -23.57
N THR A 463 3.29 -22.08 -24.00
CA THR A 463 4.23 -21.23 -23.27
C THR A 463 4.33 -19.88 -23.97
N SER A 464 4.21 -18.82 -23.21
CA SER A 464 4.49 -17.45 -23.65
C SER A 464 5.50 -16.82 -22.71
N GLY A 465 6.20 -15.81 -23.18
CA GLY A 465 7.17 -15.09 -22.36
C GLY A 465 7.53 -13.76 -22.97
N GLN A 466 8.11 -12.89 -22.15
CA GLN A 466 8.60 -11.59 -22.58
C GLN A 466 9.91 -11.26 -21.89
N ARG A 467 10.77 -10.53 -22.59
CA ARG A 467 11.99 -9.94 -22.06
C ARG A 467 11.99 -8.47 -22.38
N GLN A 468 12.19 -7.65 -21.38
CA GLN A 468 12.16 -6.21 -21.52
C GLN A 468 13.28 -5.58 -20.70
N ASP A 469 13.88 -4.54 -21.28
CA ASP A 469 14.79 -3.65 -20.60
C ASP A 469 14.10 -2.30 -20.41
N ALA A 470 14.15 -1.76 -19.21
CA ALA A 470 13.57 -0.46 -18.92
C ALA A 470 14.57 0.47 -18.25
N PHE A 471 14.55 1.72 -18.68
CA PHE A 471 15.31 2.79 -18.06
C PHE A 471 14.36 3.84 -17.54
N THR A 472 14.33 4.01 -16.22
CA THR A 472 13.47 4.98 -15.56
C THR A 472 14.31 6.01 -14.82
N GLN A 473 13.82 7.25 -14.79
CA GLN A 473 14.57 8.37 -14.25
C GLN A 473 13.67 9.31 -13.46
N ARG A 474 14.29 10.06 -12.56
CA ARG A 474 13.66 11.14 -11.84
C ARG A 474 14.63 12.28 -11.60
N ALA A 475 14.10 13.49 -11.52
CA ALA A 475 14.84 14.66 -11.10
C ALA A 475 13.91 15.58 -10.31
N GLY A 476 14.43 16.23 -9.28
CA GLY A 476 13.67 17.16 -8.46
C GLY A 476 14.53 18.28 -7.93
N LEU A 477 13.90 19.42 -7.70
CA LEU A 477 14.50 20.59 -7.07
C LEU A 477 13.61 21.06 -5.93
N LEU A 478 14.22 21.45 -4.83
CA LEU A 478 13.56 22.06 -3.69
C LEU A 478 14.30 23.35 -3.30
N TYR A 479 13.52 24.43 -3.19
CA TYR A 479 14.03 25.72 -2.75
C TYR A 479 13.35 26.13 -1.45
N GLN A 480 14.13 26.29 -0.39
CA GLN A 480 13.67 26.76 0.91
C GLN A 480 13.53 28.28 0.87
N LEU A 481 12.28 28.75 0.72
CA LEU A 481 11.95 30.17 0.66
C LEU A 481 12.16 30.85 2.02
N THR A 482 11.69 30.18 3.09
CA THR A 482 11.92 30.53 4.50
C THR A 482 12.26 29.25 5.27
N PRO A 483 12.70 29.31 6.54
CA PRO A 483 12.90 28.09 7.33
C PRO A 483 11.67 27.19 7.42
N GLN A 484 10.46 27.75 7.28
CA GLN A 484 9.18 27.05 7.39
C GLN A 484 8.53 26.72 6.06
N VAL A 485 8.99 27.30 4.94
CA VAL A 485 8.31 27.16 3.63
C VAL A 485 9.30 26.76 2.56
N SER A 486 9.02 25.65 1.88
CA SER A 486 9.78 25.18 0.73
C SER A 486 8.91 25.08 -0.51
N LEU A 487 9.47 25.42 -1.66
CA LEU A 487 8.90 25.19 -2.98
C LEU A 487 9.61 24.00 -3.60
N PHE A 488 8.89 23.13 -4.27
CA PHE A 488 9.50 22.00 -4.96
C PHE A 488 8.88 21.74 -6.32
N THR A 489 9.68 21.11 -7.19
CA THR A 489 9.22 20.55 -8.46
C THR A 489 9.97 19.29 -8.78
N ASN A 490 9.30 18.36 -9.47
CA ASN A 490 9.94 17.14 -9.95
C ASN A 490 9.35 16.65 -11.26
N VAL A 491 10.12 15.80 -11.93
CA VAL A 491 9.72 14.97 -13.05
C VAL A 491 10.19 13.56 -12.78
N SER A 492 9.32 12.57 -13.05
CA SER A 492 9.63 11.16 -12.85
C SER A 492 8.90 10.29 -13.88
N THR A 493 9.48 9.11 -14.14
CA THR A 493 8.94 8.14 -15.09
C THR A 493 8.58 6.82 -14.42
N SER A 494 7.66 6.08 -15.04
CA SER A 494 7.29 4.71 -14.66
C SER A 494 7.20 3.80 -15.88
N PHE A 495 7.29 2.51 -15.64
CA PHE A 495 6.96 1.50 -16.64
C PHE A 495 6.27 0.32 -15.97
N LYS A 496 5.46 -0.42 -16.76
CA LYS A 496 4.82 -1.66 -16.34
C LYS A 496 4.70 -2.61 -17.53
N PRO A 497 5.25 -3.82 -17.47
CA PRO A 497 5.11 -4.79 -18.53
C PRO A 497 3.64 -5.09 -18.84
N ASN A 498 3.31 -5.17 -20.13
CA ASN A 498 2.00 -5.60 -20.61
C ASN A 498 2.02 -7.11 -20.85
N ASN A 499 1.05 -7.83 -20.32
CA ASN A 499 0.92 -9.28 -20.51
C ASN A 499 0.12 -9.59 -21.77
N GLY A 500 0.44 -10.74 -22.40
CA GLY A 500 -0.22 -11.25 -23.57
C GLY A 500 0.56 -11.04 -24.87
N LEU A 501 -0.06 -11.44 -25.98
CA LEU A 501 0.52 -11.36 -27.33
C LEU A 501 -0.43 -10.62 -28.26
N ASP A 502 0.13 -9.90 -29.24
CA ASP A 502 -0.62 -9.29 -30.33
C ASP A 502 -1.13 -10.35 -31.35
N ALA A 503 -1.88 -9.91 -32.34
CA ALA A 503 -2.40 -10.80 -33.40
C ALA A 503 -1.29 -11.52 -34.22
N SER A 504 -0.05 -11.04 -34.17
CA SER A 504 1.11 -11.61 -34.86
C SER A 504 1.94 -12.51 -33.95
N GLY A 505 1.59 -12.64 -32.67
CA GLY A 505 2.30 -13.42 -31.66
C GLY A 505 3.49 -12.69 -31.03
N ASN A 506 3.58 -11.37 -31.16
CA ASN A 506 4.59 -10.56 -30.48
C ASN A 506 4.07 -10.10 -29.12
N THR A 507 4.99 -9.89 -28.18
CA THR A 507 4.70 -9.22 -26.90
C THR A 507 4.39 -7.75 -27.12
N PHE A 508 3.62 -7.17 -26.22
CA PHE A 508 3.31 -5.74 -26.23
C PHE A 508 4.46 -4.91 -25.67
N ASP A 509 4.56 -3.68 -26.16
CA ASP A 509 5.37 -2.66 -25.48
C ASP A 509 4.83 -2.43 -24.06
N PRO A 510 5.72 -2.17 -23.07
CA PRO A 510 5.28 -1.88 -21.72
C PRO A 510 4.45 -0.60 -21.65
N GLU A 511 3.55 -0.52 -20.67
CA GLU A 511 2.97 0.76 -20.29
C GLU A 511 4.08 1.68 -19.79
N GLU A 512 4.09 2.92 -20.25
CA GLU A 512 5.02 3.95 -19.84
C GLU A 512 4.26 5.14 -19.25
N GLY A 513 4.82 5.71 -18.19
CA GLY A 513 4.25 6.88 -17.54
C GLY A 513 5.27 7.97 -17.32
N ILE A 514 4.84 9.23 -17.45
CA ILE A 514 5.60 10.41 -17.07
C ILE A 514 4.73 11.30 -16.19
N GLY A 515 5.31 11.78 -15.08
CA GLY A 515 4.66 12.70 -14.16
C GLY A 515 5.48 13.95 -13.92
N TYR A 516 4.79 15.08 -13.89
CA TYR A 516 5.30 16.39 -13.50
C TYR A 516 4.57 16.86 -12.26
N GLU A 517 5.30 17.39 -11.33
CA GLU A 517 4.75 17.91 -10.08
C GLU A 517 5.44 19.21 -9.69
N ALA A 518 4.66 20.13 -9.13
CA ALA A 518 5.16 21.31 -8.44
C ALA A 518 4.32 21.58 -7.20
N GLY A 519 4.94 22.03 -6.10
CA GLY A 519 4.21 22.23 -4.87
C GLY A 519 4.93 23.09 -3.84
N ILE A 520 4.24 23.24 -2.71
CA ILE A 520 4.67 24.01 -1.55
C ILE A 520 4.57 23.10 -0.34
N LYS A 521 5.60 23.07 0.48
CA LYS A 521 5.61 22.47 1.82
C LYS A 521 5.73 23.56 2.86
N GLY A 522 4.98 23.43 3.93
CA GLY A 522 4.97 24.39 5.02
C GLY A 522 4.96 23.71 6.38
N GLU A 523 5.75 24.26 7.31
CA GLU A 523 5.74 23.91 8.72
C GLU A 523 5.11 25.09 9.48
N LEU A 524 3.96 24.86 10.08
CA LEU A 524 3.11 25.88 10.71
C LEU A 524 3.04 25.68 12.23
N PHE A 525 2.62 26.69 12.97
CA PHE A 525 2.43 26.66 14.41
C PHE A 525 3.68 26.17 15.17
N ASP A 526 4.82 26.81 14.91
CA ASP A 526 6.13 26.47 15.50
C ASP A 526 6.51 25.01 15.21
N ASP A 527 6.44 24.65 13.93
CA ASP A 527 6.77 23.34 13.39
C ASP A 527 5.91 22.16 13.91
N ARG A 528 4.72 22.46 14.47
CA ARG A 528 3.80 21.43 14.99
C ARG A 528 2.84 20.88 13.94
N LEU A 529 2.62 21.58 12.83
CA LEU A 529 1.73 21.19 11.75
C LEU A 529 2.48 21.24 10.42
N SER A 530 2.62 20.10 9.78
CA SER A 530 3.14 19.99 8.40
C SER A 530 2.01 20.10 7.40
N THR A 531 2.23 20.84 6.30
CA THR A 531 1.29 20.93 5.17
C THR A 531 2.01 20.78 3.85
N THR A 532 1.35 20.14 2.88
CA THR A 532 1.84 20.04 1.49
C THR A 532 0.67 20.30 0.55
N LEU A 533 0.86 21.26 -0.35
CA LEU A 533 -0.02 21.50 -1.50
C LEU A 533 0.77 21.24 -2.77
N SER A 534 0.27 20.37 -3.64
CA SER A 534 0.90 20.07 -4.92
C SER A 534 -0.07 20.07 -6.07
N ALA A 535 0.40 20.52 -7.23
CA ALA A 535 -0.25 20.37 -8.52
C ALA A 535 0.52 19.33 -9.34
N PHE A 536 -0.19 18.48 -10.07
CA PHE A 536 0.40 17.40 -10.84
C PHE A 536 -0.22 17.25 -12.22
N HIS A 537 0.59 16.72 -13.14
CA HIS A 537 0.16 16.28 -14.46
C HIS A 537 0.86 14.97 -14.79
N ILE A 538 0.10 13.91 -15.06
CA ILE A 538 0.60 12.56 -15.31
C ILE A 538 -0.01 12.04 -16.60
N GLU A 539 0.83 11.52 -17.50
CA GLU A 539 0.42 10.83 -18.71
C GLU A 539 0.85 9.36 -18.66
N LYS A 540 0.02 8.48 -19.21
CA LYS A 540 0.27 7.05 -19.33
C LYS A 540 -0.01 6.62 -20.76
N GLU A 541 0.95 5.91 -21.38
CA GLU A 541 0.89 5.42 -22.76
C GLU A 541 0.96 3.90 -22.82
N ASN A 542 0.74 3.36 -24.02
CA ASN A 542 0.78 1.92 -24.31
C ASN A 542 -0.21 1.09 -23.47
N VAL A 543 -1.26 1.71 -22.97
CA VAL A 543 -2.34 0.98 -22.30
C VAL A 543 -2.98 0.02 -23.31
N LEU A 544 -3.21 -1.22 -22.91
CA LEU A 544 -3.85 -2.20 -23.79
C LEU A 544 -5.25 -1.74 -24.18
N ALA A 545 -5.49 -1.68 -25.48
CA ALA A 545 -6.76 -1.30 -26.09
C ALA A 545 -7.15 -2.31 -27.18
N LEU A 546 -8.44 -2.62 -27.26
CA LEU A 546 -8.98 -3.57 -28.23
C LEU A 546 -8.96 -2.95 -29.65
N ASP A 547 -8.35 -3.65 -30.62
CA ASP A 547 -8.43 -3.29 -32.02
C ASP A 547 -9.76 -3.73 -32.61
N PRO A 548 -10.61 -2.79 -33.04
CA PRO A 548 -11.93 -3.12 -33.56
C PRO A 548 -11.92 -3.92 -34.87
N SER A 549 -10.81 -3.88 -35.61
CA SER A 549 -10.69 -4.53 -36.92
C SER A 549 -10.28 -6.00 -36.82
N THR A 550 -9.46 -6.32 -35.81
CA THR A 550 -8.90 -7.67 -35.60
C THR A 550 -9.48 -8.40 -34.38
N ASP A 551 -10.22 -7.70 -33.55
CA ASP A 551 -10.75 -8.16 -32.25
C ASP A 551 -9.65 -8.64 -31.29
N THR A 552 -8.44 -8.04 -31.41
CA THR A 552 -7.25 -8.34 -30.59
C THR A 552 -6.76 -7.08 -29.86
N ASN A 553 -6.02 -7.24 -28.78
CA ASN A 553 -5.44 -6.11 -28.07
C ASN A 553 -4.24 -5.52 -28.82
N ARG A 554 -4.03 -4.22 -28.63
CA ARG A 554 -2.84 -3.45 -29.04
C ARG A 554 -2.43 -2.51 -27.93
N ALA A 555 -1.14 -2.30 -27.73
CA ALA A 555 -0.61 -1.34 -26.77
C ALA A 555 -0.62 0.08 -27.37
N VAL A 556 -1.80 0.70 -27.47
CA VAL A 556 -2.01 1.99 -28.14
C VAL A 556 -2.86 2.98 -27.36
N GLY A 557 -3.44 2.57 -26.22
CA GLY A 557 -4.24 3.43 -25.36
C GLY A 557 -3.40 4.49 -24.66
N LYS A 558 -4.03 5.64 -24.35
CA LYS A 558 -3.43 6.70 -23.54
C LYS A 558 -4.43 7.18 -22.51
N ALA A 559 -3.93 7.52 -21.34
CA ALA A 559 -4.68 8.12 -20.25
C ALA A 559 -3.92 9.30 -19.64
N ARG A 560 -4.65 10.27 -19.13
CA ARG A 560 -4.10 11.45 -18.45
C ARG A 560 -4.79 11.65 -17.12
N SER A 561 -4.03 12.07 -16.12
CA SER A 561 -4.55 12.58 -14.87
C SER A 561 -3.86 13.87 -14.49
N GLN A 562 -4.63 14.88 -14.10
CA GLN A 562 -4.12 16.17 -13.65
C GLN A 562 -4.97 16.71 -12.52
N GLY A 563 -4.39 17.55 -11.68
CA GLY A 563 -5.10 18.10 -10.56
C GLY A 563 -4.20 18.70 -9.49
N PHE A 564 -4.74 18.79 -8.30
CA PHE A 564 -3.99 19.21 -7.13
C PHE A 564 -4.46 18.42 -5.89
N ASP A 565 -3.55 18.26 -4.95
CA ASP A 565 -3.85 17.69 -3.63
C ASP A 565 -3.24 18.54 -2.51
N LEU A 566 -3.99 18.64 -1.42
CA LEU A 566 -3.62 19.29 -0.18
C LEU A 566 -3.62 18.25 0.92
N GLN A 567 -2.61 18.27 1.77
CA GLN A 567 -2.55 17.50 2.99
C GLN A 567 -2.01 18.35 4.12
N PHE A 568 -2.52 18.14 5.32
CA PHE A 568 -1.97 18.70 6.55
C PHE A 568 -2.08 17.68 7.68
N THR A 569 -1.08 17.66 8.56
CA THR A 569 -1.00 16.70 9.66
C THR A 569 -0.17 17.26 10.81
N GLY A 570 -0.62 17.05 12.05
CA GLY A 570 0.09 17.48 13.24
C GLY A 570 -0.81 18.04 14.31
N GLN A 571 -0.33 19.07 15.01
CA GLN A 571 -1.02 19.72 16.12
C GLN A 571 -1.25 21.21 15.82
N VAL A 572 -2.48 21.66 16.00
CA VAL A 572 -2.84 23.09 15.92
C VAL A 572 -2.56 23.79 17.26
N THR A 573 -2.83 23.08 18.36
CA THR A 573 -2.49 23.48 19.73
C THR A 573 -1.94 22.26 20.46
N GLU A 574 -1.46 22.41 21.68
CA GLU A 574 -1.05 21.28 22.51
C GLU A 574 -2.17 20.26 22.75
N ALA A 575 -3.42 20.73 22.74
CA ALA A 575 -4.60 19.92 22.99
C ALA A 575 -5.30 19.40 21.71
N VAL A 576 -4.98 19.96 20.53
CA VAL A 576 -5.72 19.66 19.29
C VAL A 576 -4.78 19.08 18.25
N ARG A 577 -4.95 17.80 17.94
CA ARG A 577 -4.27 17.13 16.81
C ARG A 577 -5.22 16.96 15.64
N VAL A 578 -4.68 17.12 14.42
CA VAL A 578 -5.44 17.04 13.17
C VAL A 578 -4.67 16.31 12.08
N ILE A 579 -5.40 15.60 11.24
CA ILE A 579 -4.95 15.14 9.94
C ILE A 579 -6.07 15.36 8.94
N GLY A 580 -5.73 15.90 7.77
CA GLY A 580 -6.72 16.10 6.73
C GLY A 580 -6.09 16.13 5.35
N ALA A 581 -6.91 15.80 4.38
CA ALA A 581 -6.53 15.78 2.99
C ALA A 581 -7.69 16.23 2.09
N PHE A 582 -7.36 16.85 0.97
CA PHE A 582 -8.30 17.19 -0.09
C PHE A 582 -7.62 16.96 -1.44
N ALA A 583 -8.36 16.45 -2.43
CA ALA A 583 -7.87 16.29 -3.79
C ALA A 583 -8.92 16.69 -4.81
N TYR A 584 -8.44 17.35 -5.87
CA TYR A 584 -9.13 17.50 -7.14
C TYR A 584 -8.37 16.73 -8.21
N ILE A 585 -9.05 15.77 -8.90
CA ILE A 585 -8.43 14.89 -9.88
C ILE A 585 -9.30 14.85 -11.13
N ASP A 586 -8.75 15.29 -12.25
CA ASP A 586 -9.34 15.16 -13.58
C ASP A 586 -8.58 14.07 -14.34
N ALA A 587 -9.13 12.84 -14.32
CA ALA A 587 -8.54 11.66 -14.90
C ALA A 587 -9.43 11.06 -16.00
N GLU A 588 -8.84 10.91 -17.20
CA GLU A 588 -9.58 10.45 -18.39
C GLU A 588 -8.72 9.64 -19.34
N VAL A 589 -9.37 8.83 -20.14
CA VAL A 589 -8.78 8.15 -21.29
C VAL A 589 -8.67 9.13 -22.45
N THR A 590 -7.44 9.48 -22.88
CA THR A 590 -7.19 10.43 -23.98
C THR A 590 -7.11 9.75 -25.34
N LYS A 591 -6.80 8.43 -25.36
CA LYS A 591 -6.88 7.58 -26.55
C LYS A 591 -7.42 6.21 -26.14
N GLY A 592 -8.65 5.94 -26.52
CA GLY A 592 -9.38 4.74 -26.17
C GLY A 592 -9.71 3.86 -27.40
N ASP A 593 -10.60 2.92 -27.18
CA ASP A 593 -11.14 2.00 -28.17
C ASP A 593 -12.66 1.97 -28.18
N ARG A 594 -13.28 0.95 -28.81
CA ARG A 594 -14.74 0.79 -28.79
C ARG A 594 -15.30 0.38 -27.41
N THR A 595 -14.48 -0.23 -26.57
CA THR A 595 -14.87 -0.73 -25.24
C THR A 595 -14.73 0.36 -24.19
N ILE A 596 -13.63 1.11 -24.26
CA ILE A 596 -13.36 2.26 -23.38
C ILE A 596 -13.09 3.47 -24.27
N PRO A 597 -14.12 4.22 -24.66
CA PRO A 597 -14.01 5.37 -25.55
C PRO A 597 -13.12 6.48 -25.00
N THR A 598 -12.52 7.24 -25.91
CA THR A 598 -11.83 8.50 -25.56
C THR A 598 -12.77 9.44 -24.82
N GLY A 599 -12.30 10.09 -23.75
CA GLY A 599 -13.07 10.92 -22.83
C GLY A 599 -13.77 10.14 -21.71
N SER A 600 -13.59 8.80 -21.64
CA SER A 600 -14.07 7.99 -20.52
C SER A 600 -13.35 8.36 -19.24
N ARG A 601 -14.10 8.50 -18.15
CA ARG A 601 -13.54 8.67 -16.79
C ARG A 601 -12.82 7.38 -16.36
N ILE A 602 -11.74 7.52 -15.63
CA ILE A 602 -11.07 6.37 -15.01
C ILE A 602 -11.94 5.79 -13.90
N LEU A 603 -11.99 4.45 -13.83
CA LEU A 603 -12.80 3.71 -12.89
C LEU A 603 -12.50 4.12 -11.43
N GLY A 604 -13.56 4.35 -10.65
CA GLY A 604 -13.50 4.60 -9.21
C GLY A 604 -12.86 5.93 -8.80
N VAL A 605 -12.47 6.79 -9.74
CA VAL A 605 -11.82 8.08 -9.45
C VAL A 605 -12.85 9.18 -9.30
N ALA A 606 -12.95 9.74 -8.10
CA ALA A 606 -13.78 10.93 -7.83
C ALA A 606 -13.03 12.21 -8.24
N LYS A 607 -13.75 13.18 -8.84
CA LYS A 607 -13.14 14.49 -9.14
C LYS A 607 -12.78 15.27 -7.89
N HIS A 608 -13.56 15.12 -6.83
CA HIS A 608 -13.34 15.77 -5.55
C HIS A 608 -13.41 14.73 -4.45
N SER A 609 -12.42 14.70 -3.58
CA SER A 609 -12.43 13.88 -2.37
C SER A 609 -11.72 14.61 -1.24
N GLY A 610 -12.09 14.31 -0.02
CA GLY A 610 -11.43 14.91 1.14
C GLY A 610 -11.82 14.23 2.44
N SER A 611 -10.92 14.32 3.40
CA SER A 611 -11.08 13.79 4.74
C SER A 611 -10.46 14.73 5.76
N LEU A 612 -11.02 14.73 6.96
CA LEU A 612 -10.55 15.49 8.10
C LEU A 612 -10.82 14.70 9.36
N LEU A 613 -9.80 14.48 10.17
CA LEU A 613 -9.90 14.00 11.55
C LEU A 613 -9.36 15.08 12.47
N GLY A 614 -10.14 15.45 13.48
CA GLY A 614 -9.72 16.34 14.55
C GLY A 614 -9.98 15.68 15.89
N VAL A 615 -9.01 15.74 16.79
CA VAL A 615 -9.08 15.16 18.13
C VAL A 615 -8.62 16.18 19.16
N TYR A 616 -9.43 16.36 20.19
CA TYR A 616 -9.14 17.21 21.34
C TYR A 616 -8.80 16.34 22.55
N GLU A 617 -7.64 16.53 23.14
CA GLU A 617 -7.17 15.87 24.35
C GLU A 617 -7.33 16.81 25.55
N PHE A 618 -7.97 16.33 26.60
CA PHE A 618 -8.15 17.07 27.84
C PHE A 618 -6.83 17.17 28.60
N GLN A 619 -6.34 18.41 28.82
CA GLN A 619 -5.05 18.68 29.44
C GLN A 619 -5.11 18.70 30.95
N GLU A 620 -6.30 18.92 31.54
CA GLU A 620 -6.49 19.13 32.95
C GLU A 620 -7.76 18.45 33.50
N GLY A 621 -7.88 18.40 34.82
CA GLY A 621 -9.05 17.87 35.52
C GLY A 621 -9.13 16.34 35.52
N VAL A 622 -10.32 15.81 35.80
CA VAL A 622 -10.59 14.38 35.92
C VAL A 622 -10.53 13.63 34.57
N LEU A 623 -10.56 14.37 33.48
CA LEU A 623 -10.48 13.82 32.12
C LEU A 623 -9.07 13.95 31.49
N ARG A 624 -8.08 14.42 32.26
CA ARG A 624 -6.71 14.60 31.74
C ARG A 624 -6.19 13.34 31.03
N GLY A 625 -5.70 13.51 29.78
CA GLY A 625 -5.21 12.43 28.93
C GLY A 625 -6.31 11.60 28.26
N SER A 626 -7.59 11.92 28.50
CA SER A 626 -8.72 11.44 27.71
C SER A 626 -8.90 12.32 26.49
N ASP A 627 -9.52 11.81 25.44
CA ASP A 627 -9.76 12.58 24.24
C ASP A 627 -11.13 12.33 23.61
N VAL A 628 -11.56 13.29 22.79
CA VAL A 628 -12.75 13.20 21.95
C VAL A 628 -12.43 13.73 20.56
N GLY A 629 -13.03 13.15 19.54
CA GLY A 629 -12.77 13.59 18.19
C GLY A 629 -13.89 13.28 17.20
N ALA A 630 -13.73 13.82 16.00
CA ALA A 630 -14.61 13.58 14.88
C ALA A 630 -13.83 13.44 13.58
N ALA A 631 -14.27 12.50 12.75
CA ALA A 631 -13.77 12.36 11.39
C ALA A 631 -14.90 12.66 10.38
N TYR A 632 -14.55 13.36 9.32
CA TYR A 632 -15.41 13.63 8.18
C TYR A 632 -14.75 13.12 6.91
N THR A 633 -15.49 12.39 6.09
CA THR A 633 -15.03 11.90 4.78
C THR A 633 -16.07 12.28 3.71
N TYR A 634 -15.60 12.85 2.61
CA TYR A 634 -16.40 13.16 1.42
C TYR A 634 -15.73 12.52 0.18
N VAL A 635 -16.53 11.83 -0.62
CA VAL A 635 -16.12 11.27 -1.91
C VAL A 635 -17.15 11.65 -2.96
N GLY A 636 -16.73 12.34 -4.02
CA GLY A 636 -17.57 12.74 -5.13
C GLY A 636 -18.10 11.56 -5.96
N ASP A 637 -18.97 11.86 -6.90
CA ASP A 637 -19.43 10.88 -7.90
C ASP A 637 -18.25 10.37 -8.75
N ARG A 638 -18.32 9.09 -9.13
CA ARG A 638 -17.25 8.43 -9.86
C ARG A 638 -17.76 7.34 -10.77
N SER A 639 -16.98 7.02 -11.82
CA SER A 639 -17.28 5.89 -12.71
C SER A 639 -17.35 4.59 -11.91
N GLY A 640 -18.39 3.83 -12.06
CA GLY A 640 -18.58 2.53 -11.41
C GLY A 640 -18.17 1.34 -12.26
N GLU A 641 -17.97 1.55 -13.57
CA GLU A 641 -17.53 0.53 -14.51
C GLU A 641 -16.87 1.21 -15.71
N SER A 642 -15.71 0.67 -16.13
CA SER A 642 -14.94 1.23 -17.24
C SER A 642 -15.73 1.24 -18.54
N GLY A 643 -15.66 2.36 -19.28
CA GLY A 643 -16.28 2.50 -20.60
C GLY A 643 -17.80 2.56 -20.63
N THR A 644 -18.47 2.56 -19.48
CA THR A 644 -19.94 2.62 -19.36
C THR A 644 -20.43 3.93 -18.74
N ARG A 645 -21.75 4.10 -18.66
CA ARG A 645 -22.39 5.22 -17.95
C ARG A 645 -22.82 4.87 -16.52
N PHE A 646 -22.35 3.76 -16.00
CA PHE A 646 -22.62 3.37 -14.63
C PHE A 646 -21.77 4.22 -13.68
N GLU A 647 -22.41 4.90 -12.73
CA GLU A 647 -21.77 5.79 -11.77
C GLU A 647 -22.10 5.38 -10.33
N LEU A 648 -21.14 5.52 -9.45
CA LEU A 648 -21.33 5.49 -8.01
C LEU A 648 -21.64 6.92 -7.54
N PRO A 649 -22.76 7.14 -6.80
CA PRO A 649 -23.10 8.44 -6.26
C PRO A 649 -22.05 8.98 -5.29
N ALA A 650 -21.97 10.30 -5.17
CA ALA A 650 -21.22 10.95 -4.10
C ALA A 650 -21.79 10.58 -2.73
N TYR A 651 -20.93 10.58 -1.72
CA TYR A 651 -21.31 10.34 -0.34
C TYR A 651 -20.46 11.13 0.65
N GLN A 652 -20.96 11.22 1.89
CA GLN A 652 -20.24 11.77 3.01
C GLN A 652 -20.55 10.99 4.27
N THR A 653 -19.54 10.79 5.11
CA THR A 653 -19.69 10.13 6.41
C THR A 653 -19.09 10.98 7.52
N VAL A 654 -19.69 10.87 8.69
CA VAL A 654 -19.17 11.46 9.93
C VAL A 654 -19.03 10.36 10.96
N ASP A 655 -17.86 10.32 11.59
CA ASP A 655 -17.56 9.41 12.68
C ASP A 655 -17.22 10.20 13.93
N LEU A 656 -17.52 9.64 15.10
CA LEU A 656 -17.17 10.21 16.40
C LEU A 656 -16.31 9.20 17.16
N LEU A 657 -15.38 9.71 17.93
CA LEU A 657 -14.54 8.90 18.81
C LEU A 657 -14.39 9.55 20.19
N ALA A 658 -14.17 8.72 21.17
CA ALA A 658 -13.82 9.14 22.53
C ALA A 658 -12.94 8.06 23.18
N HIS A 659 -11.86 8.48 23.83
CA HIS A 659 -11.03 7.61 24.64
C HIS A 659 -10.97 8.15 26.07
N TYR A 660 -11.35 7.33 27.02
CA TYR A 660 -11.31 7.65 28.44
C TYR A 660 -10.10 6.97 29.08
N LYS A 661 -9.15 7.76 29.55
CA LYS A 661 -7.99 7.31 30.32
C LYS A 661 -8.41 7.06 31.77
N ALA A 662 -8.81 5.83 32.08
CA ALA A 662 -9.28 5.45 33.42
C ALA A 662 -8.13 5.41 34.45
N SER A 663 -6.91 5.08 33.98
CA SER A 663 -5.65 5.17 34.74
C SER A 663 -4.49 5.31 33.75
N ASP A 664 -3.25 5.39 34.24
CA ASP A 664 -2.07 5.42 33.36
C ASP A 664 -1.94 4.15 32.52
N ASN A 665 -2.46 3.05 32.99
CA ASN A 665 -2.39 1.74 32.36
C ASN A 665 -3.64 1.32 31.60
N VAL A 666 -4.78 2.03 31.78
CA VAL A 666 -6.09 1.59 31.28
C VAL A 666 -6.77 2.68 30.49
N THR A 667 -7.05 2.42 29.23
CA THR A 667 -7.84 3.29 28.35
C THR A 667 -9.05 2.53 27.80
N VAL A 668 -10.23 3.16 27.88
CA VAL A 668 -11.47 2.66 27.26
C VAL A 668 -11.81 3.53 26.07
N GLY A 669 -11.98 2.93 24.91
CA GLY A 669 -12.32 3.62 23.66
C GLY A 669 -13.75 3.35 23.21
N LEU A 670 -14.36 4.32 22.55
CA LEU A 670 -15.63 4.23 21.86
C LEU A 670 -15.50 4.89 20.49
N ASN A 671 -15.75 4.16 19.43
CA ASN A 671 -15.86 4.67 18.07
C ASN A 671 -17.30 4.47 17.56
N LEU A 672 -17.89 5.53 17.02
CA LEU A 672 -19.19 5.54 16.37
C LEU A 672 -19.00 5.93 14.92
N ASN A 673 -19.13 4.99 13.99
CA ASN A 673 -18.89 5.22 12.59
C ASN A 673 -20.20 5.46 11.85
N ASN A 674 -20.14 6.30 10.79
CA ASN A 674 -21.28 6.66 9.96
C ASN A 674 -22.54 7.04 10.80
N ILE A 675 -22.39 8.01 11.68
CA ILE A 675 -23.42 8.36 12.70
C ILE A 675 -24.78 8.73 12.11
N PHE A 676 -24.80 9.22 10.87
CA PHE A 676 -26.04 9.60 10.15
C PHE A 676 -26.65 8.43 9.37
N ASP A 677 -26.02 7.23 9.40
CA ASP A 677 -26.46 6.05 8.66
C ASP A 677 -26.58 6.29 7.14
N GLU A 678 -25.62 7.06 6.60
CA GLU A 678 -25.56 7.32 5.16
C GLU A 678 -25.50 6.00 4.38
N LYS A 679 -26.29 5.90 3.32
CA LYS A 679 -26.29 4.76 2.41
C LYS A 679 -25.41 5.07 1.22
N TYR A 680 -24.26 4.45 1.15
CA TYR A 680 -23.29 4.72 0.11
C TYR A 680 -22.70 3.42 -0.45
N TYR A 681 -21.97 3.55 -1.54
CA TYR A 681 -21.26 2.46 -2.19
C TYR A 681 -19.78 2.82 -2.22
N GLU A 682 -18.97 1.97 -1.62
CA GLU A 682 -17.58 2.28 -1.39
C GLU A 682 -16.74 2.13 -2.67
N ARG A 683 -16.98 1.05 -3.41
CA ARG A 683 -16.25 0.70 -4.63
C ARG A 683 -17.09 -0.18 -5.55
N SER A 684 -16.67 -0.31 -6.82
CA SER A 684 -17.24 -1.27 -7.76
C SER A 684 -16.21 -1.65 -8.82
N PHE A 685 -16.43 -2.78 -9.43
CA PHE A 685 -15.71 -3.22 -10.63
C PHE A 685 -16.64 -3.25 -11.86
N SER A 686 -17.91 -3.49 -11.60
CA SER A 686 -18.99 -3.49 -12.59
C SER A 686 -20.34 -3.28 -11.88
N ASN A 687 -21.40 -3.11 -12.63
CA ASN A 687 -22.75 -2.93 -12.09
C ASN A 687 -23.31 -4.18 -11.36
N TYR A 688 -22.61 -5.30 -11.40
CA TYR A 688 -22.97 -6.54 -10.67
C TYR A 688 -21.94 -6.93 -9.59
N TRP A 689 -20.93 -6.09 -9.34
CA TRP A 689 -19.95 -6.23 -8.24
C TRP A 689 -19.75 -4.88 -7.59
N VAL A 690 -20.67 -4.52 -6.73
CA VAL A 690 -20.67 -3.22 -6.05
C VAL A 690 -20.62 -3.43 -4.54
N ALA A 691 -19.59 -2.93 -3.90
CA ALA A 691 -19.44 -3.01 -2.45
C ALA A 691 -20.26 -1.90 -1.77
N PRO A 692 -21.32 -2.21 -1.02
CA PRO A 692 -22.01 -1.23 -0.20
C PRO A 692 -21.16 -0.82 0.99
N GLY A 693 -21.27 0.46 1.38
CA GLY A 693 -20.62 0.98 2.57
C GLY A 693 -21.32 0.53 3.86
N GLU A 694 -20.55 0.50 4.94
CA GLU A 694 -21.04 0.08 6.25
C GLU A 694 -22.15 0.98 6.78
N PRO A 695 -23.21 0.41 7.38
CA PRO A 695 -24.17 1.13 8.17
C PRO A 695 -23.55 1.83 9.36
N ARG A 696 -24.31 2.70 10.04
CA ARG A 696 -23.92 3.17 11.37
C ARG A 696 -23.56 1.99 12.27
N ASN A 697 -22.38 2.06 12.88
CA ASN A 697 -21.85 1.02 13.73
C ASN A 697 -21.05 1.60 14.90
N PHE A 698 -20.74 0.76 15.86
CA PHE A 698 -19.88 1.14 16.98
C PHE A 698 -18.83 0.06 17.25
N THR A 699 -17.75 0.48 17.88
CA THR A 699 -16.73 -0.37 18.47
C THR A 699 -16.37 0.16 19.86
N VAL A 700 -16.34 -0.71 20.84
CA VAL A 700 -15.80 -0.45 22.17
C VAL A 700 -14.47 -1.16 22.31
N SER A 701 -13.46 -0.48 22.82
CA SER A 701 -12.12 -1.05 23.01
C SER A 701 -11.63 -0.85 24.44
N LEU A 702 -10.81 -1.78 24.91
CA LEU A 702 -10.06 -1.71 26.15
C LEU A 702 -8.57 -1.89 25.81
N THR A 703 -7.76 -0.92 26.20
CA THR A 703 -6.31 -0.98 26.05
C THR A 703 -5.66 -1.01 27.43
N LEU A 704 -4.79 -2.01 27.63
CA LEU A 704 -3.98 -2.18 28.83
C LEU A 704 -2.50 -2.01 28.46
N ASN A 705 -1.82 -1.08 29.12
CA ASN A 705 -0.36 -0.88 29.02
C ASN A 705 0.27 -1.40 30.32
N LEU A 706 1.14 -2.41 30.21
CA LEU A 706 1.71 -3.17 31.32
C LEU A 706 3.23 -3.00 31.39
#